data_67e824b3f921a641c065352aec75de18
#
_entry.id   67e824b3f921a641c065352aec75de18
#
_cell.length_a   1.000
_cell.length_b   1.000
_cell.length_c   1.000
_cell.angle_alpha   90.00
_cell.angle_beta   90.00
_cell.angle_gamma   90.00
#
_symmetry.space_group_name_H-M   'P 1'
#
loop_
_entity.id
_entity.type
_entity.pdbx_description
1 polymer ?
#
loop_
_entity_poly.entity_id
_entity_poly.type
_entity_poly.pdbx_seq_one_letter_code
_entity_poly.pdbx_strand_id
1 'polypeptide(L)'
;MTYGPGSFKRALRRSICLAPLCLALSATPAQLAPAHSRGATSGAAFDVFETSIPDLQAALSSGKVTSRQLVQAYLARIAAYDQAGPKLNAIVTLNPQALAEADALDRERRTRGPRGPLHGVPLLVKDNYDTAEMPTAGGTLALANSQPSADAFAIRRLRAAGAIILGKTAMHELASGVTTVSSLTGITRNPYDPARSPGGSSGGTAAAVAANFAVAGMGSDTCGSIRIPAAYQNLFGIRETHGLSSRAGMIPLSSSQDIGGPLARSVTDLAILLDATVGPDPADPSTLGVGANIPNSYLDALRPQGLTGARIGVLRAMFGAAPEDKEGLQIVDRALDAMRAQGAEVVEVQVPGLDDLLKDSSVINYEFKFELADYLARHPGAPVKSLAAIIAGGLDHEEVDGRLRQRDAVERQDSDAYRAALAKRRALHDLMVKVLAEQRLDAVAYPTSLRKPPLIGGDDVGGGASCQLSATTGLPAIAIPAGFTPSALPVGLELLGGDFAEPTLLRLAYGWEQSARPRRAPFSTPRLVQGRAPGPLGSSVVAAAPDGRGPAAEVRFSYDPTTGVLGFNAKVVRLGADRVTAVTLQRREGEGPGPVIAQLVATGRTAAVSNLVLRARDRADFLAGRLFVQLYTRAAPLGVGRADLMPGGYGAPSK
;
A
#
# COMPACT_ATOMS: atom_id res chain seq x y z
N MET A 1 35.51 18.34 -53.93
CA MET A 1 35.15 17.57 -55.13
C MET A 1 33.73 17.05 -54.82
N THR A 2 32.68 17.80 -55.06
CA THR A 2 31.96 18.12 -56.30
C THR A 2 31.27 16.91 -56.93
N TYR A 3 29.98 17.15 -57.08
CA TYR A 3 28.92 16.57 -57.93
C TYR A 3 28.01 15.54 -57.22
N GLY A 4 26.68 15.70 -57.07
CA GLY A 4 25.67 16.48 -57.81
C GLY A 4 24.65 15.57 -58.49
N PRO A 5 23.39 15.99 -58.69
CA PRO A 5 22.19 15.16 -58.44
C PRO A 5 21.46 14.73 -59.77
N GLY A 6 20.47 13.87 -59.67
CA GLY A 6 19.58 13.52 -60.79
C GLY A 6 18.27 12.90 -60.26
N SER A 7 17.24 13.49 -60.26
CA SER A 7 16.06 13.99 -61.01
C SER A 7 15.21 12.90 -61.69
N PHE A 8 13.88 12.91 -61.28
CA PHE A 8 12.67 12.69 -62.06
C PHE A 8 12.32 11.36 -62.75
N LYS A 9 11.16 10.77 -62.39
CA LYS A 9 9.99 10.75 -63.32
C LYS A 9 8.71 10.33 -62.64
N ARG A 10 7.70 11.20 -62.78
CA ARG A 10 6.25 10.98 -62.59
C ARG A 10 5.70 10.02 -63.66
N ALA A 11 4.72 9.19 -63.25
CA ALA A 11 3.76 8.61 -64.19
C ALA A 11 2.35 8.68 -63.58
N LEU A 12 1.51 9.52 -64.22
CA LEU A 12 0.08 9.60 -64.10
C LEU A 12 -0.56 8.41 -64.85
N ARG A 13 -1.59 7.74 -64.26
CA ARG A 13 -2.67 7.08 -65.05
C ARG A 13 -3.93 7.03 -64.22
N ARG A 14 -4.88 7.91 -64.56
CA ARG A 14 -6.23 7.81 -65.10
C ARG A 14 -7.21 6.88 -64.39
N SER A 15 -8.20 7.53 -63.80
CA SER A 15 -9.48 7.05 -63.31
C SER A 15 -10.35 6.42 -64.41
N ILE A 16 -11.01 5.31 -64.09
CA ILE A 16 -12.22 4.86 -64.83
C ILE A 16 -13.32 4.67 -63.80
N CYS A 17 -14.37 5.50 -63.93
CA CYS A 17 -15.65 5.35 -63.22
C CYS A 17 -16.47 4.24 -63.91
N LEU A 18 -16.97 3.29 -63.10
CA LEU A 18 -18.06 2.40 -63.47
C LEU A 18 -19.12 2.50 -62.38
N ALA A 19 -20.30 3.02 -62.70
CA ALA A 19 -21.48 3.03 -61.87
C ALA A 19 -22.17 1.65 -61.91
N PRO A 20 -22.70 1.16 -60.80
CA PRO A 20 -23.63 0.05 -60.81
C PRO A 20 -25.10 0.54 -60.72
N LEU A 21 -25.87 -0.06 -61.58
CA LEU A 21 -27.31 0.01 -61.75
C LEU A 21 -28.07 -0.46 -60.48
N CYS A 22 -28.92 0.39 -59.92
CA CYS A 22 -29.86 0.05 -58.85
C CYS A 22 -31.04 -0.75 -59.38
N LEU A 23 -31.18 -2.00 -58.98
CA LEU A 23 -32.47 -2.72 -59.03
C LEU A 23 -33.11 -2.61 -57.63
N ALA A 24 -34.25 -1.92 -57.57
CA ALA A 24 -35.10 -1.87 -56.40
C ALA A 24 -35.96 -3.14 -56.29
N LEU A 25 -35.73 -3.96 -55.29
CA LEU A 25 -36.69 -4.98 -54.85
C LEU A 25 -37.37 -4.47 -53.58
N SER A 26 -38.64 -4.19 -53.69
CA SER A 26 -39.55 -3.89 -52.59
C SER A 26 -39.85 -5.15 -51.78
N ALA A 27 -39.30 -5.25 -50.56
CA ALA A 27 -39.69 -6.24 -49.57
C ALA A 27 -40.39 -5.53 -48.42
N THR A 28 -41.64 -5.91 -48.17
CA THR A 28 -42.47 -5.52 -47.04
C THR A 28 -41.84 -5.92 -45.70
N PRO A 29 -41.85 -5.07 -44.66
CA PRO A 29 -41.30 -5.45 -43.35
C PRO A 29 -42.32 -6.33 -42.60
N ALA A 30 -41.94 -7.57 -42.34
CA ALA A 30 -42.59 -8.37 -41.33
C ALA A 30 -42.27 -7.79 -39.94
N GLN A 31 -43.30 -7.38 -39.22
CA GLN A 31 -43.21 -6.97 -37.83
C GLN A 31 -42.78 -8.17 -36.96
N LEU A 32 -41.51 -8.20 -36.54
CA LEU A 32 -41.05 -9.05 -35.45
C LEU A 32 -41.46 -8.37 -34.14
N ALA A 33 -42.35 -9.03 -33.38
CA ALA A 33 -42.68 -8.67 -32.00
C ALA A 33 -41.42 -8.60 -31.13
N PRO A 34 -41.28 -7.61 -30.21
CA PRO A 34 -40.12 -7.56 -29.35
C PRO A 34 -40.12 -8.76 -28.41
N ALA A 35 -39.07 -9.58 -28.52
CA ALA A 35 -38.75 -10.59 -27.51
C ALA A 35 -38.50 -9.83 -26.18
N HIS A 36 -39.38 -10.07 -25.20
CA HIS A 36 -39.17 -9.62 -23.83
C HIS A 36 -37.89 -10.29 -23.30
N SER A 37 -36.75 -9.61 -23.39
CA SER A 37 -35.60 -9.95 -22.58
C SER A 37 -36.05 -9.74 -21.13
N ARG A 38 -36.20 -10.85 -20.40
CA ARG A 38 -36.29 -10.84 -18.93
C ARG A 38 -35.11 -10.01 -18.43
N GLY A 39 -35.38 -8.79 -18.00
CA GLY A 39 -34.41 -7.93 -17.36
C GLY A 39 -33.77 -8.70 -16.21
N ALA A 40 -32.49 -8.99 -16.36
CA ALA A 40 -31.67 -9.35 -15.22
C ALA A 40 -31.79 -8.16 -14.27
N THR A 41 -32.43 -8.37 -13.13
CA THR A 41 -32.37 -7.46 -12.00
C THR A 41 -30.90 -7.20 -11.74
N SER A 42 -30.42 -5.98 -11.97
CA SER A 42 -29.07 -5.58 -11.62
C SER A 42 -28.99 -5.58 -10.09
N GLY A 43 -28.75 -6.75 -9.51
CA GLY A 43 -28.34 -6.86 -8.13
C GLY A 43 -27.12 -5.95 -7.95
N ALA A 44 -27.09 -5.19 -6.85
CA ALA A 44 -25.95 -4.33 -6.53
C ALA A 44 -24.66 -5.15 -6.67
N ALA A 45 -23.66 -4.61 -7.38
CA ALA A 45 -22.37 -5.27 -7.57
C ALA A 45 -21.77 -5.63 -6.20
N PHE A 46 -21.13 -6.80 -6.10
CA PHE A 46 -20.48 -7.23 -4.85
C PHE A 46 -19.39 -6.21 -4.46
N ASP A 47 -19.45 -5.72 -3.23
CA ASP A 47 -18.48 -4.75 -2.72
C ASP A 47 -17.31 -5.48 -2.05
N VAL A 48 -16.12 -5.33 -2.62
CA VAL A 48 -14.87 -5.92 -2.14
C VAL A 48 -14.17 -5.08 -1.07
N PHE A 49 -14.78 -3.97 -0.64
CA PHE A 49 -14.17 -3.05 0.32
C PHE A 49 -14.09 -3.68 1.72
N GLU A 50 -12.86 -3.77 2.27
CA GLU A 50 -12.55 -4.36 3.57
C GLU A 50 -13.01 -5.82 3.74
N THR A 51 -13.12 -6.58 2.64
CA THR A 51 -13.43 -8.02 2.69
C THR A 51 -12.14 -8.84 2.94
N SER A 52 -12.26 -9.93 3.69
CA SER A 52 -11.20 -10.91 3.91
C SER A 52 -11.26 -12.07 2.91
N ILE A 53 -10.22 -12.92 2.83
CA ILE A 53 -10.24 -14.14 2.00
C ILE A 53 -11.39 -15.07 2.43
N PRO A 54 -11.64 -15.34 3.72
CA PRO A 54 -12.82 -16.12 4.15
C PRO A 54 -14.15 -15.53 3.69
N ASP A 55 -14.31 -14.18 3.74
CA ASP A 55 -15.54 -13.52 3.27
C ASP A 55 -15.74 -13.70 1.76
N LEU A 56 -14.64 -13.56 0.98
CA LEU A 56 -14.67 -13.79 -0.46
C LEU A 56 -15.02 -15.25 -0.78
N GLN A 57 -14.45 -16.21 -0.05
CA GLN A 57 -14.76 -17.64 -0.25
C GLN A 57 -16.22 -17.98 0.11
N ALA A 58 -16.75 -17.39 1.18
CA ALA A 58 -18.16 -17.55 1.55
C ALA A 58 -19.08 -17.00 0.44
N ALA A 59 -18.75 -15.83 -0.12
CA ALA A 59 -19.51 -15.23 -1.22
C ALA A 59 -19.41 -16.04 -2.53
N LEU A 60 -18.21 -16.56 -2.86
CA LEU A 60 -17.99 -17.43 -4.02
C LEU A 60 -18.75 -18.77 -3.88
N SER A 61 -18.70 -19.39 -2.68
CA SER A 61 -19.33 -20.69 -2.41
C SER A 61 -20.86 -20.61 -2.40
N SER A 62 -21.42 -19.47 -1.94
CA SER A 62 -22.87 -19.22 -1.99
C SER A 62 -23.37 -18.77 -3.37
N GLY A 63 -22.48 -18.56 -4.35
CA GLY A 63 -22.82 -18.03 -5.67
C GLY A 63 -23.24 -16.55 -5.68
N LYS A 64 -23.01 -15.82 -4.57
CA LYS A 64 -23.27 -14.38 -4.46
C LYS A 64 -22.35 -13.57 -5.39
N VAL A 65 -21.17 -14.08 -5.68
CA VAL A 65 -20.18 -13.49 -6.58
C VAL A 65 -19.43 -14.59 -7.33
N THR A 66 -18.90 -14.28 -8.51
CA THR A 66 -17.97 -15.14 -9.26
C THR A 66 -16.54 -14.57 -9.16
N SER A 67 -15.53 -15.38 -9.44
CA SER A 67 -14.13 -14.94 -9.51
C SER A 67 -13.96 -13.81 -10.54
N ARG A 68 -14.64 -13.93 -11.68
CA ARG A 68 -14.66 -12.86 -12.70
C ARG A 68 -15.20 -11.55 -12.15
N GLN A 69 -16.29 -11.58 -11.40
CA GLN A 69 -16.86 -10.38 -10.79
C GLN A 69 -15.96 -9.78 -9.71
N LEU A 70 -15.21 -10.61 -8.94
CA LEU A 70 -14.20 -10.13 -8.01
C LEU A 70 -13.07 -9.39 -8.74
N VAL A 71 -12.53 -9.98 -9.82
CA VAL A 71 -11.50 -9.31 -10.64
C VAL A 71 -12.03 -7.97 -11.14
N GLN A 72 -13.25 -7.92 -11.70
CA GLN A 72 -13.86 -6.67 -12.18
C GLN A 72 -14.02 -5.62 -11.07
N ALA A 73 -14.44 -6.03 -9.86
CA ALA A 73 -14.60 -5.13 -8.73
C ALA A 73 -13.26 -4.53 -8.26
N TYR A 74 -12.19 -5.33 -8.20
CA TYR A 74 -10.86 -4.83 -7.88
C TYR A 74 -10.30 -3.93 -8.99
N LEU A 75 -10.47 -4.28 -10.27
CA LEU A 75 -10.07 -3.44 -11.39
C LEU A 75 -10.79 -2.08 -11.38
N ALA A 76 -12.07 -2.04 -11.01
CA ALA A 76 -12.82 -0.79 -10.86
C ALA A 76 -12.23 0.10 -9.76
N ARG A 77 -11.78 -0.48 -8.63
CA ARG A 77 -11.10 0.29 -7.57
C ARG A 77 -9.74 0.82 -8.02
N ILE A 78 -8.95 0.00 -8.72
CA ILE A 78 -7.66 0.41 -9.29
C ILE A 78 -7.88 1.59 -10.26
N ALA A 79 -8.84 1.47 -11.18
CA ALA A 79 -9.16 2.54 -12.13
C ALA A 79 -9.60 3.85 -11.43
N ALA A 80 -10.31 3.74 -10.29
CA ALA A 80 -10.80 4.90 -9.55
C ALA A 80 -9.73 5.64 -8.75
N TYR A 81 -8.66 4.94 -8.28
CA TYR A 81 -7.78 5.51 -7.26
C TYR A 81 -6.28 5.39 -7.55
N ASP A 82 -5.87 4.55 -8.50
CA ASP A 82 -4.44 4.35 -8.77
C ASP A 82 -3.85 5.47 -9.63
N GLN A 83 -4.46 5.75 -10.79
CA GLN A 83 -4.04 6.84 -11.70
C GLN A 83 -5.03 8.01 -11.71
N ALA A 84 -6.15 7.88 -10.99
CA ALA A 84 -7.16 8.91 -10.81
C ALA A 84 -7.34 9.21 -9.31
N GLY A 85 -8.15 10.21 -8.95
CA GLY A 85 -8.38 10.61 -7.57
C GLY A 85 -7.08 10.93 -6.84
N PRO A 86 -6.69 10.18 -5.78
CA PRO A 86 -5.47 10.39 -5.00
C PRO A 86 -4.20 10.07 -5.79
N LYS A 87 -4.31 9.38 -6.93
CA LYS A 87 -3.19 8.97 -7.80
C LYS A 87 -2.12 8.20 -7.02
N LEU A 88 -2.52 7.07 -6.42
CA LEU A 88 -1.62 6.29 -5.56
C LEU A 88 -0.39 5.78 -6.29
N ASN A 89 -0.52 5.50 -7.60
CA ASN A 89 0.57 4.99 -8.44
C ASN A 89 1.23 3.73 -7.83
N ALA A 90 0.39 2.79 -7.42
CA ALA A 90 0.79 1.57 -6.73
C ALA A 90 0.91 0.36 -7.67
N ILE A 91 0.34 0.44 -8.89
CA ILE A 91 0.31 -0.64 -9.87
C ILE A 91 1.29 -0.34 -11.01
N VAL A 92 2.13 -1.32 -11.35
CA VAL A 92 3.06 -1.26 -12.50
C VAL A 92 2.38 -1.84 -13.74
N THR A 93 1.86 -3.06 -13.61
CA THR A 93 1.27 -3.81 -14.73
C THR A 93 0.09 -4.62 -14.23
N LEU A 94 -1.02 -4.60 -14.96
CA LEU A 94 -2.15 -5.48 -14.73
C LEU A 94 -2.02 -6.73 -15.60
N ASN A 95 -2.43 -7.88 -15.06
CA ASN A 95 -2.44 -9.15 -15.79
C ASN A 95 -3.50 -9.11 -16.90
N PRO A 96 -3.11 -9.16 -18.17
CA PRO A 96 -4.06 -9.13 -19.29
C PRO A 96 -4.94 -10.38 -19.34
N GLN A 97 -4.53 -11.47 -18.68
CA GLN A 97 -5.24 -12.74 -18.64
C GLN A 97 -6.15 -12.90 -17.42
N ALA A 98 -6.13 -11.97 -16.43
CA ALA A 98 -6.84 -12.13 -15.16
C ALA A 98 -8.33 -12.48 -15.29
N LEU A 99 -9.05 -11.91 -16.27
CA LEU A 99 -10.46 -12.22 -16.51
C LEU A 99 -10.66 -13.61 -17.11
N ALA A 100 -9.77 -14.06 -18.00
CA ALA A 100 -9.83 -15.39 -18.59
C ALA A 100 -9.46 -16.47 -17.56
N GLU A 101 -8.46 -16.21 -16.71
CA GLU A 101 -8.11 -17.07 -15.57
C GLU A 101 -9.29 -17.20 -14.59
N ALA A 102 -9.94 -16.08 -14.27
CA ALA A 102 -11.13 -16.08 -13.41
C ALA A 102 -12.27 -16.92 -13.98
N ASP A 103 -12.56 -16.79 -15.30
CA ASP A 103 -13.56 -17.63 -15.98
C ASP A 103 -13.21 -19.12 -15.93
N ALA A 104 -11.93 -19.46 -16.05
CA ALA A 104 -11.47 -20.85 -15.96
C ALA A 104 -11.65 -21.41 -14.55
N LEU A 105 -11.30 -20.64 -13.52
CA LEU A 105 -11.47 -21.02 -12.11
C LEU A 105 -12.96 -21.10 -11.72
N ASP A 106 -13.81 -20.22 -12.23
CA ASP A 106 -15.26 -20.30 -12.03
C ASP A 106 -15.86 -21.58 -12.67
N ARG A 107 -15.35 -22.00 -13.84
CA ARG A 107 -15.74 -23.30 -14.45
C ARG A 107 -15.24 -24.47 -13.61
N GLU A 108 -13.98 -24.43 -13.15
CA GLU A 108 -13.40 -25.47 -12.32
C GLU A 108 -14.17 -25.63 -10.99
N ARG A 109 -14.48 -24.52 -10.30
CA ARG A 109 -15.30 -24.53 -9.08
C ARG A 109 -16.63 -25.24 -9.28
N ARG A 110 -17.31 -25.02 -10.42
CA ARG A 110 -18.60 -25.69 -10.72
C ARG A 110 -18.47 -27.17 -11.00
N THR A 111 -17.35 -27.61 -11.57
CA THR A 111 -17.19 -29.00 -12.05
C THR A 111 -16.41 -29.91 -11.11
N ARG A 112 -15.45 -29.33 -10.34
CA ARG A 112 -14.51 -30.08 -9.48
C ARG A 112 -14.49 -29.58 -8.04
N GLY A 113 -15.16 -28.47 -7.73
CA GLY A 113 -15.06 -27.80 -6.46
C GLY A 113 -13.84 -26.85 -6.38
N PRO A 114 -13.70 -26.09 -5.28
CA PRO A 114 -12.55 -25.22 -5.06
C PRO A 114 -11.30 -26.01 -4.68
N ARG A 115 -10.12 -25.52 -5.10
CA ARG A 115 -8.81 -26.11 -4.72
C ARG A 115 -8.46 -25.84 -3.24
N GLY A 116 -9.02 -24.77 -2.65
CA GLY A 116 -8.72 -24.31 -1.30
C GLY A 116 -9.13 -22.85 -1.10
N PRO A 117 -8.67 -22.20 -0.01
CA PRO A 117 -9.11 -20.84 0.35
C PRO A 117 -8.70 -19.76 -0.65
N LEU A 118 -7.70 -20.00 -1.50
CA LEU A 118 -7.25 -19.03 -2.52
C LEU A 118 -7.93 -19.22 -3.88
N HIS A 119 -8.76 -20.24 -4.07
CA HIS A 119 -9.36 -20.53 -5.38
C HIS A 119 -10.26 -19.39 -5.87
N GLY A 120 -9.86 -18.74 -6.97
CA GLY A 120 -10.57 -17.61 -7.59
C GLY A 120 -10.37 -16.27 -6.89
N VAL A 121 -9.41 -16.16 -5.95
CA VAL A 121 -9.12 -14.94 -5.19
C VAL A 121 -8.05 -14.11 -5.89
N PRO A 122 -8.31 -12.83 -6.22
CA PRO A 122 -7.31 -11.93 -6.80
C PRO A 122 -6.29 -11.44 -5.77
N LEU A 123 -5.00 -11.57 -6.11
CA LEU A 123 -3.85 -11.12 -5.34
C LEU A 123 -2.95 -10.20 -6.17
N LEU A 124 -2.19 -9.35 -5.51
CA LEU A 124 -1.14 -8.51 -6.13
C LEU A 124 0.25 -8.97 -5.67
N VAL A 125 1.25 -8.81 -6.53
CA VAL A 125 2.61 -9.21 -6.23
C VAL A 125 3.60 -8.10 -6.56
N LYS A 126 4.63 -7.94 -5.72
CA LYS A 126 5.69 -6.95 -5.92
C LYS A 126 6.43 -7.21 -7.23
N ASP A 127 6.88 -6.15 -7.87
CA ASP A 127 7.46 -6.21 -9.22
C ASP A 127 8.86 -6.87 -9.30
N ASN A 128 9.33 -7.45 -8.22
CA ASN A 128 10.53 -8.29 -8.22
C ASN A 128 10.26 -9.81 -8.26
N TYR A 129 9.00 -10.26 -8.29
CA TYR A 129 8.65 -11.66 -8.52
C TYR A 129 8.47 -11.93 -10.00
N ASP A 130 9.14 -12.93 -10.52
CA ASP A 130 8.95 -13.40 -11.89
C ASP A 130 7.54 -13.91 -12.12
N THR A 131 6.95 -13.46 -13.21
CA THR A 131 5.64 -13.90 -13.72
C THR A 131 5.75 -14.14 -15.22
N ALA A 132 5.30 -15.30 -15.69
CA ALA A 132 5.46 -15.70 -17.09
C ALA A 132 4.66 -14.83 -18.08
N GLU A 133 3.56 -14.22 -17.64
CA GLU A 133 2.67 -13.41 -18.48
C GLU A 133 2.87 -11.89 -18.35
N MET A 134 3.69 -11.43 -17.39
CA MET A 134 3.96 -10.00 -17.19
C MET A 134 5.46 -9.75 -17.03
N PRO A 135 5.97 -8.61 -17.49
CA PRO A 135 7.37 -8.22 -17.24
C PRO A 135 7.69 -8.17 -15.74
N THR A 136 8.95 -8.41 -15.40
CA THR A 136 9.50 -8.25 -14.05
C THR A 136 10.64 -7.26 -14.12
N ALA A 137 10.36 -6.04 -13.67
CA ALA A 137 11.26 -4.91 -13.84
C ALA A 137 12.05 -4.53 -12.58
N GLY A 138 11.63 -4.99 -11.39
CA GLY A 138 12.25 -4.56 -10.15
C GLY A 138 12.16 -3.06 -9.89
N GLY A 139 11.21 -2.37 -10.54
CA GLY A 139 11.06 -0.93 -10.48
C GLY A 139 12.07 -0.16 -11.33
N THR A 140 12.99 -0.80 -12.08
CA THR A 140 13.95 -0.10 -12.91
C THR A 140 13.52 -0.02 -14.38
N LEU A 141 13.71 1.15 -14.99
CA LEU A 141 13.49 1.35 -16.42
C LEU A 141 14.34 0.39 -17.26
N ALA A 142 15.51 0.01 -16.76
CA ALA A 142 16.43 -0.92 -17.42
C ALA A 142 15.82 -2.31 -17.71
N LEU A 143 14.84 -2.74 -16.90
CA LEU A 143 14.19 -4.03 -17.02
C LEU A 143 12.70 -3.92 -17.39
N ALA A 144 12.21 -2.76 -17.81
CA ALA A 144 10.79 -2.49 -18.09
C ALA A 144 10.11 -3.54 -19.00
N ASN A 145 10.87 -4.13 -19.92
CA ASN A 145 10.40 -5.15 -20.87
C ASN A 145 11.03 -6.53 -20.62
N SER A 146 11.62 -6.76 -19.45
CA SER A 146 12.22 -8.05 -19.09
C SER A 146 11.12 -9.06 -18.77
N GLN A 147 10.84 -9.96 -19.73
CA GLN A 147 9.81 -10.99 -19.61
C GLN A 147 10.46 -12.31 -19.15
N PRO A 148 10.16 -12.77 -17.92
CA PRO A 148 10.60 -14.07 -17.47
C PRO A 148 9.98 -15.21 -18.27
N SER A 149 10.70 -16.33 -18.41
CA SER A 149 10.17 -17.53 -19.07
C SER A 149 9.31 -18.42 -18.16
N ALA A 150 9.34 -18.16 -16.85
CA ALA A 150 8.61 -18.94 -15.85
C ALA A 150 8.26 -18.08 -14.62
N ASP A 151 7.25 -18.51 -13.89
CA ASP A 151 6.87 -17.90 -12.61
C ASP A 151 7.92 -18.17 -11.52
N ALA A 152 8.07 -17.25 -10.58
CA ALA A 152 8.75 -17.48 -9.31
C ALA A 152 8.09 -18.62 -8.53
N PHE A 153 8.85 -19.28 -7.63
CA PHE A 153 8.33 -20.39 -6.83
C PHE A 153 7.04 -20.03 -6.10
N ALA A 154 7.01 -18.91 -5.37
CA ALA A 154 5.82 -18.48 -4.65
C ALA A 154 4.62 -18.23 -5.59
N ILE A 155 4.86 -17.68 -6.78
CA ILE A 155 3.79 -17.43 -7.77
C ILE A 155 3.21 -18.74 -8.30
N ARG A 156 4.06 -19.73 -8.62
CA ARG A 156 3.59 -21.07 -9.03
C ARG A 156 2.70 -21.71 -7.97
N ARG A 157 3.10 -21.60 -6.69
CA ARG A 157 2.33 -22.16 -5.58
C ARG A 157 0.99 -21.46 -5.38
N LEU A 158 0.97 -20.12 -5.44
CA LEU A 158 -0.28 -19.35 -5.37
C LEU A 158 -1.25 -19.72 -6.50
N ARG A 159 -0.75 -19.83 -7.74
CA ARG A 159 -1.57 -20.31 -8.89
C ARG A 159 -2.04 -21.74 -8.72
N ALA A 160 -1.19 -22.63 -8.19
CA ALA A 160 -1.58 -24.01 -7.88
C ALA A 160 -2.70 -24.07 -6.83
N ALA A 161 -2.71 -23.17 -5.86
CA ALA A 161 -3.79 -22.98 -4.88
C ALA A 161 -5.05 -22.32 -5.48
N GLY A 162 -5.00 -21.88 -6.74
CA GLY A 162 -6.11 -21.25 -7.45
C GLY A 162 -6.21 -19.75 -7.30
N ALA A 163 -5.18 -19.06 -6.80
CA ALA A 163 -5.13 -17.59 -6.78
C ALA A 163 -5.01 -17.02 -8.19
N ILE A 164 -5.57 -15.84 -8.39
CA ILE A 164 -5.41 -15.04 -9.62
C ILE A 164 -4.39 -13.95 -9.33
N ILE A 165 -3.28 -13.94 -10.07
CA ILE A 165 -2.32 -12.83 -9.97
C ILE A 165 -2.87 -11.68 -10.80
N LEU A 166 -3.43 -10.68 -10.09
CA LEU A 166 -4.13 -9.54 -10.70
C LEU A 166 -3.16 -8.55 -11.37
N GLY A 167 -1.94 -8.45 -10.86
CA GLY A 167 -0.94 -7.55 -11.39
C GLY A 167 0.30 -7.42 -10.53
N LYS A 168 1.25 -6.63 -11.04
CA LYS A 168 2.53 -6.27 -10.42
C LYS A 168 2.41 -4.91 -9.74
N THR A 169 2.98 -4.77 -8.55
CA THR A 169 2.93 -3.53 -7.76
C THR A 169 4.26 -2.79 -7.76
N ALA A 170 4.18 -1.46 -7.71
CA ALA A 170 5.34 -0.59 -7.63
C ALA A 170 6.20 -0.91 -6.41
N MET A 171 7.48 -0.70 -6.57
CA MET A 171 8.47 -0.91 -5.51
C MET A 171 9.55 0.17 -5.54
N HIS A 172 10.27 0.32 -4.44
CA HIS A 172 11.51 1.09 -4.49
C HIS A 172 12.49 0.36 -5.42
N GLU A 173 13.09 1.11 -6.33
CA GLU A 173 13.92 0.57 -7.41
C GLU A 173 14.97 -0.41 -6.90
N LEU A 174 15.01 -1.62 -7.48
CA LEU A 174 15.91 -2.72 -7.13
C LEU A 174 15.94 -2.99 -5.62
N ALA A 175 14.82 -2.78 -4.93
CA ALA A 175 14.65 -2.88 -3.48
C ALA A 175 15.63 -2.01 -2.65
N SER A 176 16.27 -1.01 -3.27
CA SER A 176 17.40 -0.24 -2.74
C SER A 176 17.02 0.93 -1.83
N GLY A 177 15.80 0.95 -1.28
CA GLY A 177 15.34 1.99 -0.36
C GLY A 177 13.97 1.70 0.24
N VAL A 178 13.44 2.67 1.02
CA VAL A 178 12.25 2.50 1.86
C VAL A 178 11.15 3.53 1.60
N THR A 179 11.19 4.24 0.46
CA THR A 179 10.22 5.30 0.10
C THR A 179 9.34 4.98 -1.10
N THR A 180 9.64 3.92 -1.85
CA THR A 180 8.95 3.47 -3.07
C THR A 180 8.95 4.54 -4.16
N VAL A 181 10.18 4.81 -4.60
CA VAL A 181 10.51 5.64 -5.75
C VAL A 181 11.24 4.79 -6.78
N SER A 182 10.98 4.98 -8.06
CA SER A 182 11.62 4.22 -9.12
C SER A 182 11.69 4.99 -10.45
N SER A 183 12.70 4.65 -11.27
CA SER A 183 12.84 5.19 -12.63
C SER A 183 11.69 4.74 -13.56
N LEU A 184 11.07 3.59 -13.26
CA LEU A 184 10.01 3.02 -14.10
C LEU A 184 8.65 3.70 -13.85
N THR A 185 8.26 3.89 -12.59
CA THR A 185 6.92 4.36 -12.24
C THR A 185 6.89 5.70 -11.51
N GLY A 186 8.06 6.25 -11.14
CA GLY A 186 8.14 7.42 -10.29
C GLY A 186 7.75 7.11 -8.85
N ILE A 187 6.93 7.95 -8.24
CA ILE A 187 6.64 7.95 -6.81
C ILE A 187 5.28 7.31 -6.53
N THR A 188 5.24 6.34 -5.62
CA THR A 188 4.00 5.80 -5.04
C THR A 188 3.58 6.63 -3.82
N ARG A 189 2.27 6.80 -3.62
CA ARG A 189 1.70 7.63 -2.56
C ARG A 189 1.01 6.80 -1.48
N ASN A 190 1.02 7.32 -0.28
CA ASN A 190 0.38 6.72 0.88
C ASN A 190 -1.13 7.01 0.87
N PRO A 191 -2.03 6.02 0.86
CA PRO A 191 -3.47 6.26 0.88
C PRO A 191 -4.00 6.91 2.17
N TYR A 192 -3.25 6.88 3.28
CA TYR A 192 -3.60 7.60 4.50
C TYR A 192 -3.24 9.09 4.44
N ASP A 193 -2.25 9.46 3.63
CA ASP A 193 -1.87 10.83 3.30
C ASP A 193 -1.11 10.86 1.96
N PRO A 194 -1.76 11.19 0.84
CA PRO A 194 -1.12 11.18 -0.49
C PRO A 194 0.07 12.14 -0.67
N ALA A 195 0.35 13.01 0.31
CA ALA A 195 1.56 13.82 0.32
C ALA A 195 2.79 13.07 0.90
N ARG A 196 2.60 11.81 1.36
CA ARG A 196 3.64 11.02 2.03
C ARG A 196 3.97 9.73 1.29
N SER A 197 5.16 9.23 1.59
CA SER A 197 5.64 7.92 1.16
C SER A 197 4.78 6.80 1.77
N PRO A 198 4.51 5.70 1.03
CA PRO A 198 3.85 4.51 1.58
C PRO A 198 4.79 3.62 2.41
N GLY A 199 6.06 3.99 2.55
CA GLY A 199 7.11 3.07 2.98
C GLY A 199 7.66 2.28 1.80
N GLY A 200 8.58 1.35 2.05
CA GLY A 200 9.20 0.53 1.00
C GLY A 200 10.12 -0.55 1.57
N SER A 201 10.64 -1.37 0.65
CA SER A 201 10.56 -1.28 -0.81
C SER A 201 9.25 -1.86 -1.38
N SER A 202 8.40 -2.58 -0.61
CA SER A 202 7.10 -3.11 -1.08
C SER A 202 5.96 -2.11 -0.88
N GLY A 203 6.21 -0.79 -1.06
CA GLY A 203 5.22 0.25 -0.76
C GLY A 203 4.04 0.22 -1.71
N GLY A 204 4.23 -0.15 -2.97
CA GLY A 204 3.13 -0.34 -3.92
C GLY A 204 2.20 -1.47 -3.50
N THR A 205 2.73 -2.63 -3.07
CA THR A 205 1.92 -3.73 -2.53
C THR A 205 1.12 -3.29 -1.31
N ALA A 206 1.79 -2.63 -0.35
CA ALA A 206 1.13 -2.19 0.87
C ALA A 206 0.06 -1.12 0.59
N ALA A 207 0.36 -0.10 -0.23
CA ALA A 207 -0.61 0.92 -0.62
C ALA A 207 -1.82 0.32 -1.35
N ALA A 208 -1.59 -0.62 -2.27
CA ALA A 208 -2.65 -1.31 -3.03
C ALA A 208 -3.54 -2.16 -2.12
N VAL A 209 -2.98 -2.94 -1.19
CA VAL A 209 -3.74 -3.75 -0.23
C VAL A 209 -4.51 -2.86 0.73
N ALA A 210 -3.90 -1.79 1.25
CA ALA A 210 -4.57 -0.82 2.12
C ALA A 210 -5.73 -0.12 1.41
N ALA A 211 -5.57 0.20 0.11
CA ALA A 211 -6.59 0.82 -0.75
C ALA A 211 -7.67 -0.17 -1.24
N ASN A 212 -7.60 -1.45 -0.86
CA ASN A 212 -8.49 -2.50 -1.35
C ASN A 212 -8.43 -2.71 -2.88
N PHE A 213 -7.22 -2.68 -3.48
CA PHE A 213 -6.99 -3.04 -4.88
C PHE A 213 -6.85 -4.56 -5.08
N ALA A 214 -6.61 -5.28 -3.99
CA ALA A 214 -6.71 -6.73 -3.83
C ALA A 214 -7.00 -7.05 -2.35
N VAL A 215 -7.31 -8.32 -2.05
CA VAL A 215 -7.52 -8.74 -0.67
C VAL A 215 -6.22 -8.77 0.12
N ALA A 216 -5.12 -9.19 -0.50
CA ALA A 216 -3.79 -9.27 0.07
C ALA A 216 -2.74 -9.22 -1.06
N GLY A 217 -1.45 -9.21 -0.71
CA GLY A 217 -0.38 -9.22 -1.70
C GLY A 217 0.94 -9.74 -1.16
N MET A 218 1.87 -10.06 -2.09
CA MET A 218 3.23 -10.51 -1.77
C MET A 218 4.22 -9.37 -1.89
N GLY A 219 5.08 -9.25 -0.90
CA GLY A 219 6.23 -8.35 -0.86
C GLY A 219 7.55 -9.11 -0.73
N SER A 220 8.65 -8.39 -0.61
CA SER A 220 9.96 -8.92 -0.22
C SER A 220 10.60 -8.03 0.82
N ASP A 221 11.40 -8.61 1.71
CA ASP A 221 12.03 -7.93 2.84
C ASP A 221 13.50 -8.32 2.96
N THR A 222 14.38 -7.38 2.65
CA THR A 222 15.82 -7.50 2.89
C THR A 222 16.21 -6.78 4.18
N CYS A 223 15.60 -5.60 4.45
CA CYS A 223 15.69 -4.89 5.73
C CYS A 223 14.41 -4.05 5.91
N GLY A 224 13.33 -4.69 6.35
CA GLY A 224 12.06 -4.03 6.66
C GLY A 224 11.13 -3.80 5.48
N SER A 225 11.46 -4.29 4.28
CA SER A 225 10.70 -3.94 3.07
C SER A 225 9.31 -4.59 2.94
N ILE A 226 8.89 -5.45 3.86
CA ILE A 226 7.50 -5.86 4.12
C ILE A 226 6.97 -5.09 5.33
N ARG A 227 7.74 -5.07 6.43
CA ARG A 227 7.32 -4.60 7.74
C ARG A 227 7.12 -3.08 7.80
N ILE A 228 8.06 -2.29 7.25
CA ILE A 228 7.95 -0.81 7.20
C ILE A 228 6.69 -0.37 6.42
N PRO A 229 6.46 -0.82 5.17
CA PRO A 229 5.25 -0.44 4.46
C PRO A 229 3.97 -1.00 5.11
N ALA A 230 3.99 -2.19 5.74
CA ALA A 230 2.86 -2.70 6.51
C ALA A 230 2.50 -1.75 7.67
N ALA A 231 3.51 -1.29 8.43
CA ALA A 231 3.34 -0.34 9.53
C ALA A 231 2.73 0.99 9.06
N TYR A 232 3.23 1.54 7.95
CA TYR A 232 2.76 2.81 7.39
C TYR A 232 1.39 2.72 6.68
N GLN A 233 0.91 1.50 6.41
CA GLN A 233 -0.36 1.24 5.71
C GLN A 233 -1.41 0.56 6.57
N ASN A 234 -1.20 0.49 7.92
CA ASN A 234 -2.13 -0.15 8.85
C ASN A 234 -2.45 -1.59 8.44
N LEU A 235 -1.43 -2.35 8.03
CA LEU A 235 -1.49 -3.74 7.63
C LEU A 235 -0.71 -4.61 8.61
N PHE A 236 -0.98 -5.90 8.54
CA PHE A 236 -0.10 -6.94 9.04
C PHE A 236 0.87 -7.35 7.92
N GLY A 237 2.15 -7.50 8.25
CA GLY A 237 3.17 -7.94 7.30
C GLY A 237 4.20 -8.81 8.03
N ILE A 238 4.47 -9.99 7.51
CA ILE A 238 5.39 -10.93 8.12
C ILE A 238 6.64 -11.11 7.26
N ARG A 239 7.80 -10.98 7.89
CA ARG A 239 9.08 -11.47 7.45
C ARG A 239 9.27 -12.83 8.10
N GLU A 240 9.31 -13.87 7.29
CA GLU A 240 9.45 -15.26 7.72
C GLU A 240 10.90 -15.56 8.17
N THR A 241 11.10 -16.70 8.84
CA THR A 241 12.42 -17.27 9.07
C THR A 241 13.16 -17.43 7.74
N HIS A 242 14.44 -17.02 7.70
CA HIS A 242 15.23 -17.12 6.48
C HIS A 242 15.30 -18.57 5.98
N GLY A 243 14.93 -18.78 4.70
CA GLY A 243 14.85 -20.10 4.09
C GLY A 243 13.49 -20.79 4.22
N LEU A 244 12.50 -20.22 4.91
CA LEU A 244 11.17 -20.81 5.01
C LEU A 244 10.41 -20.74 3.67
N SER A 245 10.55 -19.64 2.93
CA SER A 245 10.07 -19.44 1.55
C SER A 245 11.22 -19.35 0.56
N SER A 246 11.02 -19.90 -0.64
CA SER A 246 12.00 -19.84 -1.72
C SER A 246 12.05 -18.46 -2.37
N ARG A 247 13.27 -17.99 -2.65
CA ARG A 247 13.58 -16.77 -3.40
C ARG A 247 13.77 -17.02 -4.90
N ALA A 248 13.63 -18.28 -5.36
CA ALA A 248 13.81 -18.63 -6.76
C ALA A 248 12.79 -17.90 -7.65
N GLY A 249 13.31 -17.15 -8.63
CA GLY A 249 12.51 -16.27 -9.51
C GLY A 249 12.20 -14.91 -8.89
N MET A 250 12.99 -14.46 -7.91
CA MET A 250 12.95 -13.08 -7.43
C MET A 250 14.20 -12.31 -7.88
N ILE A 251 14.05 -11.05 -8.29
CA ILE A 251 15.19 -10.15 -8.44
C ILE A 251 15.80 -9.93 -7.06
N PRO A 252 17.07 -10.30 -6.83
CA PRO A 252 17.70 -10.25 -5.52
C PRO A 252 18.14 -8.84 -5.14
N LEU A 253 18.22 -8.59 -3.82
CA LEU A 253 19.02 -7.51 -3.26
C LEU A 253 20.18 -8.06 -2.42
N SER A 254 19.96 -9.14 -1.68
CA SER A 254 20.96 -9.84 -0.86
C SER A 254 20.40 -11.19 -0.43
N SER A 255 20.91 -12.28 -0.98
CA SER A 255 20.40 -13.63 -0.70
C SER A 255 20.53 -14.04 0.76
N SER A 256 21.52 -13.49 1.48
CA SER A 256 21.65 -13.71 2.93
C SER A 256 20.58 -13.00 3.76
N GLN A 257 19.82 -12.05 3.17
CA GLN A 257 18.84 -11.25 3.89
C GLN A 257 17.44 -11.29 3.26
N ASP A 258 17.32 -11.57 1.96
CA ASP A 258 16.06 -11.53 1.22
C ASP A 258 15.09 -12.61 1.69
N ILE A 259 13.85 -12.19 1.87
CA ILE A 259 12.71 -13.06 2.15
C ILE A 259 11.51 -12.57 1.33
N GLY A 260 10.77 -13.50 0.74
CA GLY A 260 9.45 -13.23 0.22
C GLY A 260 8.41 -13.42 1.32
N GLY A 261 7.36 -12.59 1.36
CA GLY A 261 6.32 -12.77 2.36
C GLY A 261 5.09 -11.89 2.12
N PRO A 262 3.96 -12.21 2.79
CA PRO A 262 2.69 -11.55 2.57
C PRO A 262 2.50 -10.26 3.37
N LEU A 263 1.64 -9.40 2.80
CA LEU A 263 1.00 -8.25 3.47
C LEU A 263 -0.51 -8.38 3.34
N ALA A 264 -1.23 -8.21 4.45
CA ALA A 264 -2.69 -8.34 4.47
C ALA A 264 -3.34 -7.40 5.47
N ARG A 265 -4.66 -7.20 5.33
CA ARG A 265 -5.47 -6.42 6.28
C ARG A 265 -5.84 -7.21 7.53
N SER A 266 -5.75 -8.55 7.48
CA SER A 266 -6.05 -9.46 8.60
C SER A 266 -4.95 -10.49 8.80
N VAL A 267 -4.81 -10.98 10.02
CA VAL A 267 -3.88 -12.07 10.36
C VAL A 267 -4.31 -13.39 9.73
N THR A 268 -5.62 -13.61 9.59
CA THR A 268 -6.15 -14.79 8.90
C THR A 268 -5.73 -14.84 7.44
N ASP A 269 -5.78 -13.70 6.73
CA ASP A 269 -5.33 -13.64 5.34
C ASP A 269 -3.81 -13.88 5.21
N LEU A 270 -2.99 -13.38 6.18
CA LEU A 270 -1.57 -13.70 6.26
C LEU A 270 -1.33 -15.21 6.39
N ALA A 271 -2.00 -15.87 7.32
CA ALA A 271 -1.86 -17.30 7.57
C ALA A 271 -2.21 -18.15 6.33
N ILE A 272 -3.28 -17.79 5.62
CA ILE A 272 -3.69 -18.44 4.36
C ILE A 272 -2.61 -18.30 3.29
N LEU A 273 -1.98 -17.13 3.18
CA LEU A 273 -0.91 -16.91 2.20
C LEU A 273 0.38 -17.66 2.58
N LEU A 274 0.74 -17.73 3.86
CA LEU A 274 1.86 -18.53 4.34
C LEU A 274 1.67 -20.01 4.00
N ASP A 275 0.50 -20.59 4.30
CA ASP A 275 0.19 -21.98 3.94
C ASP A 275 0.41 -22.27 2.45
N ALA A 276 0.17 -21.28 1.60
CA ALA A 276 0.34 -21.42 0.16
C ALA A 276 1.79 -21.23 -0.32
N THR A 277 2.63 -20.43 0.35
CA THR A 277 3.91 -19.95 -0.21
C THR A 277 5.15 -20.58 0.41
N VAL A 278 5.10 -21.04 1.67
CA VAL A 278 6.25 -21.65 2.36
C VAL A 278 6.49 -23.09 1.86
N GLY A 279 7.74 -23.52 1.94
CA GLY A 279 8.11 -24.91 1.66
C GLY A 279 9.43 -25.06 0.92
N PRO A 280 9.97 -26.29 0.90
CA PRO A 280 11.25 -26.57 0.25
C PRO A 280 11.17 -26.41 -1.26
N ASP A 281 12.24 -25.85 -1.83
CA ASP A 281 12.45 -25.70 -3.26
C ASP A 281 13.89 -26.10 -3.62
N PRO A 282 14.11 -27.12 -4.46
CA PRO A 282 15.46 -27.47 -4.90
C PRO A 282 16.21 -26.35 -5.61
N ALA A 283 15.52 -25.34 -6.16
CA ALA A 283 16.13 -24.19 -6.81
C ALA A 283 16.64 -23.13 -5.81
N ASP A 284 16.26 -23.21 -4.54
CA ASP A 284 16.79 -22.39 -3.45
C ASP A 284 17.31 -23.28 -2.30
N PRO A 285 18.62 -23.56 -2.25
CA PRO A 285 19.19 -24.46 -1.24
C PRO A 285 18.94 -24.05 0.21
N SER A 286 18.68 -22.76 0.48
CA SER A 286 18.36 -22.28 1.83
C SER A 286 17.04 -22.85 2.39
N THR A 287 16.16 -23.34 1.51
CA THR A 287 14.88 -23.93 1.91
C THR A 287 14.95 -25.44 2.18
N LEU A 288 16.10 -26.07 1.92
CA LEU A 288 16.25 -27.50 2.12
C LEU A 288 16.35 -27.81 3.62
N GLY A 289 15.54 -28.73 4.09
CA GLY A 289 15.50 -29.14 5.50
C GLY A 289 14.47 -28.40 6.37
N VAL A 290 13.84 -27.33 5.90
CA VAL A 290 12.84 -26.59 6.70
C VAL A 290 11.50 -27.33 6.87
N GLY A 291 11.22 -28.35 6.05
CA GLY A 291 9.93 -29.03 6.01
C GLY A 291 9.42 -29.55 7.35
N ALA A 292 10.32 -29.98 8.24
CA ALA A 292 9.96 -30.45 9.57
C ALA A 292 9.43 -29.33 10.51
N ASN A 293 9.70 -28.07 10.19
CA ASN A 293 9.31 -26.89 10.97
C ASN A 293 8.03 -26.23 10.43
N ILE A 294 7.51 -26.69 9.31
CA ILE A 294 6.28 -26.15 8.71
C ILE A 294 5.08 -26.85 9.36
N PRO A 295 4.14 -26.14 10.00
CA PRO A 295 2.94 -26.73 10.56
C PRO A 295 2.02 -27.25 9.45
N ASN A 296 1.05 -28.09 9.80
CA ASN A 296 0.02 -28.53 8.85
C ASN A 296 -0.77 -27.35 8.27
N SER A 297 -1.05 -26.34 9.10
CA SER A 297 -1.60 -25.06 8.69
C SER A 297 -1.25 -23.98 9.72
N TYR A 298 -0.88 -22.79 9.25
CA TYR A 298 -0.70 -21.60 10.08
C TYR A 298 -2.01 -21.08 10.68
N LEU A 299 -3.17 -21.44 10.09
CA LEU A 299 -4.49 -21.16 10.64
C LEU A 299 -4.69 -21.81 12.01
N ASP A 300 -4.05 -22.96 12.28
CA ASP A 300 -4.17 -23.68 13.55
C ASP A 300 -3.59 -22.89 14.74
N ALA A 301 -2.75 -21.88 14.47
CA ALA A 301 -2.18 -21.01 15.48
C ALA A 301 -3.11 -19.87 15.91
N LEU A 302 -4.16 -19.57 15.14
CA LEU A 302 -5.01 -18.39 15.36
C LEU A 302 -5.96 -18.60 16.53
N ARG A 303 -5.72 -17.89 17.64
CA ARG A 303 -6.52 -17.95 18.86
C ARG A 303 -6.91 -16.55 19.29
N PRO A 304 -8.22 -16.25 19.50
CA PRO A 304 -8.68 -14.94 19.96
C PRO A 304 -8.00 -14.47 21.26
N GLN A 305 -7.69 -15.43 22.17
CA GLN A 305 -7.00 -15.18 23.43
C GLN A 305 -5.48 -15.36 23.32
N GLY A 306 -4.89 -15.17 22.12
CA GLY A 306 -3.49 -15.44 21.84
C GLY A 306 -2.47 -14.63 22.67
N LEU A 307 -2.90 -13.53 23.29
CA LEU A 307 -2.10 -12.72 24.21
C LEU A 307 -2.12 -13.21 25.65
N THR A 308 -3.14 -13.97 26.07
CA THR A 308 -3.26 -14.45 27.45
C THR A 308 -2.12 -15.40 27.80
N GLY A 309 -1.36 -15.07 28.83
CA GLY A 309 -0.19 -15.83 29.28
C GLY A 309 1.04 -15.70 28.37
N ALA A 310 0.99 -14.90 27.32
CA ALA A 310 2.16 -14.63 26.47
C ALA A 310 3.18 -13.78 27.25
N ARG A 311 4.46 -14.05 27.03
CA ARG A 311 5.58 -13.30 27.63
C ARG A 311 6.32 -12.53 26.54
N ILE A 312 6.21 -11.20 26.55
CA ILE A 312 6.74 -10.30 25.51
C ILE A 312 7.83 -9.41 26.11
N GLY A 313 9.04 -9.48 25.55
CA GLY A 313 10.17 -8.66 25.96
C GLY A 313 10.21 -7.34 25.20
N VAL A 314 10.21 -6.21 25.89
CA VAL A 314 10.34 -4.88 25.26
C VAL A 314 11.81 -4.52 25.14
N LEU A 315 12.31 -4.37 23.91
CA LEU A 315 13.69 -4.04 23.61
C LEU A 315 13.86 -2.51 23.48
N ARG A 316 14.02 -1.83 24.64
CA ARG A 316 14.11 -0.35 24.67
C ARG A 316 15.31 0.21 23.92
N ALA A 317 16.37 -0.56 23.73
CA ALA A 317 17.52 -0.16 22.90
C ALA A 317 17.12 0.18 21.44
N MET A 318 16.02 -0.39 20.95
CA MET A 318 15.49 -0.12 19.60
C MET A 318 14.51 1.05 19.56
N PHE A 319 14.22 1.72 20.69
CA PHE A 319 13.38 2.90 20.75
C PHE A 319 14.23 4.16 20.51
N GLY A 320 13.77 5.06 19.68
CA GLY A 320 14.45 6.32 19.42
C GLY A 320 14.40 7.27 20.61
N ALA A 321 15.33 8.23 20.62
CA ALA A 321 15.43 9.26 21.64
C ALA A 321 15.18 10.69 21.09
N ALA A 322 15.02 10.84 19.79
CA ALA A 322 14.81 12.14 19.17
C ALA A 322 13.39 12.70 19.47
N PRO A 323 13.23 14.02 19.58
CA PRO A 323 11.90 14.63 19.83
C PRO A 323 10.81 14.21 18.85
N GLU A 324 11.16 14.03 17.59
CA GLU A 324 10.29 13.61 16.50
C GLU A 324 9.82 12.15 16.61
N ASP A 325 10.53 11.31 17.36
CA ASP A 325 10.16 9.90 17.59
C ASP A 325 9.04 9.77 18.62
N LYS A 326 8.91 10.73 19.52
CA LYS A 326 8.08 10.68 20.72
C LYS A 326 6.60 10.35 20.43
N GLU A 327 6.03 10.91 19.37
CA GLU A 327 4.61 10.70 19.05
C GLU A 327 4.32 9.23 18.69
N GLY A 328 5.20 8.62 17.87
CA GLY A 328 5.12 7.20 17.51
C GLY A 328 5.32 6.28 18.71
N LEU A 329 6.35 6.56 19.52
CA LEU A 329 6.69 5.77 20.70
C LEU A 329 5.56 5.73 21.74
N GLN A 330 4.88 6.86 21.98
CA GLN A 330 3.71 6.89 22.88
C GLN A 330 2.55 6.00 22.39
N ILE A 331 2.42 5.81 21.07
CA ILE A 331 1.39 4.92 20.51
C ILE A 331 1.81 3.46 20.71
N VAL A 332 3.09 3.16 20.50
CA VAL A 332 3.65 1.83 20.78
C VAL A 332 3.51 1.46 22.26
N ASP A 333 3.84 2.36 23.19
CA ASP A 333 3.67 2.13 24.62
C ASP A 333 2.22 1.84 25.00
N ARG A 334 1.27 2.60 24.44
CA ARG A 334 -0.18 2.31 24.65
C ARG A 334 -0.60 0.95 24.10
N ALA A 335 -0.03 0.51 22.98
CA ALA A 335 -0.31 -0.83 22.45
C ALA A 335 0.24 -1.92 23.37
N LEU A 336 1.45 -1.75 23.92
CA LEU A 336 2.04 -2.66 24.91
C LEU A 336 1.21 -2.70 26.20
N ASP A 337 0.72 -1.56 26.70
CA ASP A 337 -0.17 -1.49 27.84
C ASP A 337 -1.51 -2.21 27.58
N ALA A 338 -2.06 -2.05 26.38
CA ALA A 338 -3.26 -2.77 25.98
C ALA A 338 -3.03 -4.29 25.89
N MET A 339 -1.84 -4.75 25.47
CA MET A 339 -1.49 -6.17 25.50
C MET A 339 -1.40 -6.70 26.93
N ARG A 340 -0.86 -5.93 27.89
CA ARG A 340 -0.89 -6.26 29.33
C ARG A 340 -2.32 -6.43 29.84
N ALA A 341 -3.20 -5.52 29.44
CA ALA A 341 -4.61 -5.60 29.82
C ALA A 341 -5.34 -6.83 29.24
N GLN A 342 -4.80 -7.44 28.17
CA GLN A 342 -5.28 -8.70 27.58
C GLN A 342 -4.59 -9.95 28.18
N GLY A 343 -3.81 -9.80 29.24
CA GLY A 343 -3.18 -10.90 29.96
C GLY A 343 -1.79 -11.28 29.47
N ALA A 344 -1.13 -10.47 28.66
CA ALA A 344 0.28 -10.66 28.34
C ALA A 344 1.18 -10.14 29.47
N GLU A 345 2.23 -10.88 29.79
CA GLU A 345 3.31 -10.40 30.62
C GLU A 345 4.31 -9.63 29.73
N VAL A 346 4.36 -8.31 29.89
CA VAL A 346 5.24 -7.44 29.08
C VAL A 346 6.38 -6.94 29.98
N VAL A 347 7.61 -7.38 29.69
CA VAL A 347 8.82 -7.14 30.51
C VAL A 347 9.87 -6.38 29.71
N GLU A 348 10.69 -5.57 30.40
CA GLU A 348 11.85 -4.92 29.76
C GLU A 348 12.99 -5.94 29.54
N VAL A 349 13.61 -5.88 28.38
CA VAL A 349 14.73 -6.77 28.00
C VAL A 349 15.96 -5.97 27.64
N GLN A 350 17.10 -6.39 28.19
CA GLN A 350 18.41 -5.90 27.83
C GLN A 350 19.14 -6.95 26.99
N VAL A 351 19.81 -6.53 25.93
CA VAL A 351 20.63 -7.37 25.06
C VAL A 351 22.03 -6.76 24.99
N PRO A 352 22.91 -7.08 25.94
CA PRO A 352 24.28 -6.54 25.95
C PRO A 352 25.01 -6.87 24.66
N GLY A 353 25.70 -5.90 24.06
CA GLY A 353 26.46 -6.07 22.81
C GLY A 353 25.60 -5.96 21.53
N LEU A 354 24.30 -5.63 21.64
CA LEU A 354 23.40 -5.50 20.49
C LEU A 354 23.91 -4.50 19.46
N ASP A 355 24.26 -3.29 19.89
CA ASP A 355 24.70 -2.21 19.00
C ASP A 355 26.01 -2.55 18.26
N ASP A 356 26.97 -3.18 18.94
CA ASP A 356 28.24 -3.60 18.35
C ASP A 356 28.04 -4.71 17.29
N LEU A 357 27.10 -5.63 17.52
CA LEU A 357 26.77 -6.69 16.59
C LEU A 357 25.92 -6.20 15.40
N LEU A 358 25.05 -5.22 15.62
CA LEU A 358 24.27 -4.60 14.52
C LEU A 358 25.14 -3.71 13.63
N LYS A 359 26.12 -3.02 14.23
CA LYS A 359 27.03 -2.13 13.49
C LYS A 359 27.82 -2.92 12.45
N ASP A 360 27.78 -2.47 11.19
CA ASP A 360 28.49 -3.08 10.04
C ASP A 360 28.13 -4.56 9.79
N SER A 361 26.92 -4.99 10.16
CA SER A 361 26.43 -6.36 9.95
C SER A 361 25.69 -6.56 8.62
N SER A 362 25.39 -5.48 7.89
CA SER A 362 24.70 -5.56 6.58
C SER A 362 25.64 -6.13 5.52
N VAL A 363 25.14 -7.08 4.75
CA VAL A 363 25.89 -7.72 3.64
C VAL A 363 25.41 -7.27 2.26
N ILE A 364 24.39 -6.44 2.19
CA ILE A 364 23.75 -5.99 0.94
C ILE A 364 24.76 -5.42 -0.07
N ASN A 365 25.67 -4.56 0.39
CA ASN A 365 26.62 -3.91 -0.50
C ASN A 365 27.64 -4.88 -1.10
N TYR A 366 27.90 -6.01 -0.43
CA TYR A 366 28.85 -7.03 -0.91
C TYR A 366 28.18 -8.04 -1.85
N GLU A 367 26.89 -8.29 -1.71
CA GLU A 367 26.17 -9.35 -2.44
C GLU A 367 25.50 -8.83 -3.72
N PHE A 368 24.89 -7.66 -3.69
CA PHE A 368 23.93 -7.19 -4.69
C PHE A 368 24.45 -7.26 -6.13
N LYS A 369 25.64 -6.74 -6.42
CA LYS A 369 26.21 -6.69 -7.78
C LYS A 369 26.32 -8.07 -8.40
N PHE A 370 26.81 -9.02 -7.64
CA PHE A 370 27.07 -10.37 -8.12
C PHE A 370 25.77 -11.16 -8.28
N GLU A 371 24.88 -11.07 -7.32
CA GLU A 371 23.60 -11.78 -7.35
C GLU A 371 22.67 -11.24 -8.45
N LEU A 372 22.66 -9.91 -8.67
CA LEU A 372 21.96 -9.32 -9.82
C LEU A 372 22.53 -9.82 -11.15
N ALA A 373 23.85 -9.94 -11.29
CA ALA A 373 24.48 -10.49 -12.47
C ALA A 373 24.07 -11.96 -12.71
N ASP A 374 24.02 -12.77 -11.64
CA ASP A 374 23.57 -14.16 -11.70
C ASP A 374 22.08 -14.27 -12.07
N TYR A 375 21.23 -13.38 -11.53
CA TYR A 375 19.83 -13.29 -11.93
C TYR A 375 19.69 -12.95 -13.42
N LEU A 376 20.39 -11.92 -13.90
CA LEU A 376 20.35 -11.49 -15.31
C LEU A 376 20.91 -12.55 -16.26
N ALA A 377 21.89 -13.35 -15.84
CA ALA A 377 22.42 -14.47 -16.62
C ALA A 377 21.34 -15.57 -16.84
N ARG A 378 20.47 -15.80 -15.86
CA ARG A 378 19.34 -16.73 -15.99
C ARG A 378 18.17 -16.17 -16.80
N HIS A 379 18.20 -14.85 -17.11
CA HIS A 379 17.17 -14.16 -17.89
C HIS A 379 17.77 -13.62 -19.21
N PRO A 380 18.03 -14.49 -20.23
CA PRO A 380 18.71 -14.10 -21.45
C PRO A 380 17.97 -13.01 -22.25
N GLY A 381 16.64 -12.88 -22.08
CA GLY A 381 15.80 -11.83 -22.65
C GLY A 381 15.94 -10.45 -21.97
N ALA A 382 16.61 -10.34 -20.81
CA ALA A 382 16.79 -9.06 -20.13
C ALA A 382 17.61 -8.09 -21.01
N PRO A 383 17.18 -6.81 -21.13
CA PRO A 383 17.85 -5.82 -21.99
C PRO A 383 19.28 -5.49 -21.56
N VAL A 384 19.55 -5.56 -20.25
CA VAL A 384 20.86 -5.30 -19.65
C VAL A 384 21.42 -6.57 -19.00
N LYS A 385 22.75 -6.63 -18.82
CA LYS A 385 23.43 -7.84 -18.32
C LYS A 385 24.22 -7.61 -17.03
N SER A 386 24.26 -6.37 -16.53
CA SER A 386 25.00 -6.03 -15.31
C SER A 386 24.49 -4.74 -14.68
N LEU A 387 24.83 -4.54 -13.40
CA LEU A 387 24.59 -3.29 -12.67
C LEU A 387 25.30 -2.11 -13.36
N ALA A 388 26.55 -2.31 -13.79
CA ALA A 388 27.31 -1.29 -14.52
C ALA A 388 26.58 -0.82 -15.81
N ALA A 389 25.89 -1.73 -16.52
CA ALA A 389 25.13 -1.37 -17.72
C ALA A 389 23.89 -0.52 -17.38
N ILE A 390 23.23 -0.76 -16.25
CA ILE A 390 22.11 0.06 -15.76
C ILE A 390 22.60 1.48 -15.49
N ILE A 391 23.67 1.62 -14.70
CA ILE A 391 24.26 2.90 -14.32
C ILE A 391 24.79 3.67 -15.54
N ALA A 392 25.53 2.99 -16.43
CA ALA A 392 26.09 3.62 -17.63
C ALA A 392 25.02 4.09 -18.61
N GLY A 393 23.86 3.42 -18.62
CA GLY A 393 22.70 3.81 -19.44
C GLY A 393 21.89 4.96 -18.84
N GLY A 394 22.14 5.37 -17.57
CA GLY A 394 21.29 6.34 -16.84
C GLY A 394 19.86 5.86 -16.72
N LEU A 395 19.66 4.57 -16.47
CA LEU A 395 18.35 3.90 -16.45
C LEU A 395 17.81 3.69 -15.03
N ASP A 396 18.47 4.28 -14.04
CA ASP A 396 18.14 4.26 -12.63
C ASP A 396 17.64 5.62 -12.15
N HIS A 397 16.91 5.65 -11.03
CA HIS A 397 16.41 6.87 -10.42
C HIS A 397 17.51 7.55 -9.59
N GLU A 398 17.55 8.90 -9.58
CA GLU A 398 18.56 9.70 -8.85
C GLU A 398 18.67 9.36 -7.36
N GLU A 399 17.57 8.98 -6.71
CA GLU A 399 17.58 8.58 -5.29
C GLU A 399 18.37 7.30 -5.01
N VAL A 400 18.57 6.43 -6.01
CA VAL A 400 19.30 5.17 -5.85
C VAL A 400 20.70 5.19 -6.48
N ASP A 401 20.98 6.09 -7.42
CA ASP A 401 22.23 6.16 -8.20
C ASP A 401 23.49 6.05 -7.31
N GLY A 402 23.58 6.86 -6.27
CA GLY A 402 24.73 6.83 -5.36
C GLY A 402 24.95 5.46 -4.69
N ARG A 403 23.87 4.79 -4.29
CA ARG A 403 23.96 3.43 -3.70
C ARG A 403 24.33 2.38 -4.75
N LEU A 404 23.80 2.48 -5.96
CA LEU A 404 24.10 1.57 -7.04
C LEU A 404 25.57 1.68 -7.43
N ARG A 405 26.11 2.89 -7.54
CA ARG A 405 27.56 3.11 -7.80
C ARG A 405 28.44 2.58 -6.67
N GLN A 406 28.04 2.78 -5.41
CA GLN A 406 28.77 2.21 -4.26
C GLN A 406 28.83 0.68 -4.33
N ARG A 407 27.74 0.02 -4.70
CA ARG A 407 27.66 -1.44 -4.87
C ARG A 407 28.41 -1.91 -6.10
N ASP A 408 28.38 -1.15 -7.19
CA ASP A 408 29.12 -1.51 -8.41
C ASP A 408 30.63 -1.41 -8.22
N ALA A 409 31.10 -0.52 -7.34
CA ALA A 409 32.52 -0.40 -6.97
C ALA A 409 33.08 -1.59 -6.17
N VAL A 410 32.23 -2.52 -5.70
CA VAL A 410 32.70 -3.72 -4.99
C VAL A 410 33.36 -4.67 -6.02
N GLU A 411 34.65 -4.90 -5.83
CA GLU A 411 35.44 -5.73 -6.77
C GLU A 411 35.24 -7.22 -6.53
N ARG A 412 35.07 -7.63 -5.24
CA ARG A 412 34.93 -9.04 -4.84
C ARG A 412 33.98 -9.19 -3.64
N GLN A 413 33.14 -10.20 -3.69
CA GLN A 413 32.19 -10.49 -2.63
C GLN A 413 32.87 -10.94 -1.33
N ASP A 414 33.83 -11.83 -1.42
CA ASP A 414 34.47 -12.54 -0.29
C ASP A 414 35.56 -11.75 0.46
N SER A 415 35.38 -10.45 0.64
CA SER A 415 36.30 -9.59 1.40
C SER A 415 36.34 -9.93 2.91
N ASP A 416 37.39 -9.49 3.62
CA ASP A 416 37.47 -9.65 5.08
C ASP A 416 36.31 -8.95 5.79
N ALA A 417 35.90 -7.78 5.30
CA ALA A 417 34.76 -7.04 5.83
C ALA A 417 33.45 -7.82 5.66
N TYR A 418 33.24 -8.46 4.51
CA TYR A 418 32.08 -9.34 4.28
C TYR A 418 32.07 -10.53 5.24
N ARG A 419 33.23 -11.21 5.40
CA ARG A 419 33.36 -12.33 6.37
C ARG A 419 33.11 -11.89 7.82
N ALA A 420 33.60 -10.70 8.20
CA ALA A 420 33.33 -10.11 9.50
C ALA A 420 31.84 -9.80 9.71
N ALA A 421 31.15 -9.24 8.69
CA ALA A 421 29.72 -9.01 8.75
C ALA A 421 28.93 -10.32 8.92
N LEU A 422 29.27 -11.38 8.17
CA LEU A 422 28.65 -12.71 8.34
C LEU A 422 28.88 -13.31 9.73
N ALA A 423 30.06 -13.10 10.33
CA ALA A 423 30.35 -13.55 11.69
C ALA A 423 29.48 -12.80 12.72
N LYS A 424 29.35 -11.48 12.59
CA LYS A 424 28.43 -10.68 13.44
C LYS A 424 26.99 -11.14 13.33
N ARG A 425 26.51 -11.45 12.12
CA ARG A 425 25.16 -11.96 11.87
C ARG A 425 24.89 -13.25 12.66
N ARG A 426 25.82 -14.23 12.58
CA ARG A 426 25.71 -15.47 13.35
C ARG A 426 25.73 -15.22 14.86
N ALA A 427 26.66 -14.40 15.33
CA ALA A 427 26.76 -14.07 16.75
C ALA A 427 25.49 -13.36 17.27
N LEU A 428 24.89 -12.47 16.48
CA LEU A 428 23.65 -11.79 16.87
C LEU A 428 22.45 -12.74 16.84
N HIS A 429 22.37 -13.64 15.86
CA HIS A 429 21.35 -14.70 15.83
C HIS A 429 21.42 -15.54 17.11
N ASP A 430 22.61 -16.09 17.44
CA ASP A 430 22.81 -16.95 18.61
C ASP A 430 22.49 -16.21 19.92
N LEU A 431 22.87 -14.92 20.00
CA LEU A 431 22.57 -14.08 21.15
C LEU A 431 21.06 -13.88 21.32
N MET A 432 20.34 -13.58 20.24
CA MET A 432 18.88 -13.37 20.29
C MET A 432 18.11 -14.65 20.64
N VAL A 433 18.48 -15.78 20.04
CA VAL A 433 17.90 -17.11 20.38
C VAL A 433 18.12 -17.42 21.86
N LYS A 434 19.33 -17.17 22.36
CA LYS A 434 19.66 -17.35 23.79
C LYS A 434 18.81 -16.44 24.69
N VAL A 435 18.69 -15.16 24.38
CA VAL A 435 17.88 -14.19 25.16
C VAL A 435 16.41 -14.62 25.19
N LEU A 436 15.85 -15.01 24.06
CA LEU A 436 14.46 -15.50 23.97
C LEU A 436 14.25 -16.74 24.86
N ALA A 437 15.18 -17.71 24.80
CA ALA A 437 15.09 -18.96 25.56
C ALA A 437 15.29 -18.76 27.07
N GLU A 438 16.35 -18.06 27.50
CA GLU A 438 16.69 -17.86 28.90
C GLU A 438 15.61 -17.06 29.65
N GLN A 439 15.02 -16.07 28.99
CA GLN A 439 13.96 -15.26 29.56
C GLN A 439 12.56 -15.82 29.26
N ARG A 440 12.46 -16.95 28.57
CA ARG A 440 11.20 -17.62 28.20
C ARG A 440 10.24 -16.65 27.50
N LEU A 441 10.74 -15.89 26.52
CA LEU A 441 9.95 -14.93 25.76
C LEU A 441 9.30 -15.61 24.55
N ASP A 442 8.02 -15.33 24.33
CA ASP A 442 7.33 -15.66 23.09
C ASP A 442 7.81 -14.76 21.93
N ALA A 443 8.10 -13.50 22.22
CA ALA A 443 8.62 -12.54 21.27
C ALA A 443 9.33 -11.37 21.95
N VAL A 444 10.17 -10.66 21.18
CA VAL A 444 10.71 -9.35 21.53
C VAL A 444 9.95 -8.28 20.74
N ALA A 445 9.56 -7.20 21.40
CA ALA A 445 8.76 -6.12 20.84
C ALA A 445 9.55 -4.81 20.75
N TYR A 446 9.43 -4.11 19.62
CA TYR A 446 10.03 -2.79 19.37
C TYR A 446 9.25 -2.05 18.25
N PRO A 447 9.40 -0.71 18.10
CA PRO A 447 8.76 0.03 17.02
C PRO A 447 9.24 -0.45 15.64
N THR A 448 8.33 -0.72 14.70
CA THR A 448 8.71 -1.04 13.32
C THR A 448 9.40 0.15 12.65
N SER A 449 8.94 1.36 12.94
CA SER A 449 9.54 2.61 12.52
C SER A 449 9.39 3.64 13.62
N LEU A 450 10.45 4.43 13.86
CA LEU A 450 10.46 5.46 14.91
C LEU A 450 9.67 6.70 14.48
N ARG A 451 9.58 6.97 13.19
CA ARG A 451 9.00 8.20 12.62
C ARG A 451 7.78 7.94 11.77
N LYS A 452 7.03 9.00 11.54
CA LYS A 452 5.92 9.03 10.58
C LYS A 452 6.44 8.78 9.16
N PRO A 453 5.58 8.31 8.24
CA PRO A 453 5.93 8.26 6.82
C PRO A 453 6.47 9.63 6.37
N PRO A 454 7.63 9.70 5.69
CA PRO A 454 8.21 10.96 5.24
C PRO A 454 7.33 11.64 4.19
N LEU A 455 7.40 12.97 4.13
CA LEU A 455 6.80 13.73 3.04
C LEU A 455 7.53 13.43 1.73
N ILE A 456 6.77 13.35 0.64
CA ILE A 456 7.33 13.22 -0.71
C ILE A 456 8.08 14.52 -1.03
N GLY A 457 9.34 14.40 -1.47
CA GLY A 457 10.22 15.53 -1.75
C GLY A 457 10.75 16.25 -0.51
N GLY A 458 10.59 15.67 0.69
CA GLY A 458 11.21 16.17 1.91
C GLY A 458 12.59 15.57 2.15
N ASP A 459 13.40 16.23 2.99
CA ASP A 459 14.78 15.81 3.32
C ASP A 459 14.83 14.53 4.19
N ASP A 460 13.72 14.17 4.87
CA ASP A 460 13.63 12.96 5.69
C ASP A 460 13.27 11.77 4.81
N VAL A 461 14.26 10.99 4.43
CA VAL A 461 14.12 9.78 3.60
C VAL A 461 13.72 8.53 4.43
N GLY A 462 13.02 8.69 5.54
CA GLY A 462 12.49 7.57 6.34
C GLY A 462 13.49 7.03 7.37
N GLY A 463 14.20 7.93 8.05
CA GLY A 463 15.11 7.60 9.14
C GLY A 463 14.43 6.88 10.31
N GLY A 464 15.20 6.02 11.01
CA GLY A 464 14.77 5.37 12.25
C GLY A 464 13.91 4.12 12.07
N ALA A 465 14.13 3.32 11.03
CA ALA A 465 13.55 1.99 10.94
C ALA A 465 14.36 0.98 11.77
N SER A 466 13.69 0.21 12.60
CA SER A 466 14.29 -0.84 13.45
C SER A 466 14.49 -2.16 12.69
N CYS A 467 14.59 -2.12 11.39
CA CYS A 467 14.52 -3.27 10.50
C CYS A 467 15.69 -4.24 10.61
N GLN A 468 16.85 -3.77 11.11
CA GLN A 468 18.10 -4.55 11.02
C GLN A 468 18.09 -5.79 11.88
N LEU A 469 17.44 -5.80 13.05
CA LEU A 469 17.51 -6.91 13.99
C LEU A 469 17.05 -8.24 13.34
N SER A 470 15.84 -8.30 12.81
CA SER A 470 15.35 -9.48 12.10
C SER A 470 16.12 -9.75 10.81
N ALA A 471 16.47 -8.72 10.04
CA ALA A 471 17.23 -8.87 8.79
C ALA A 471 18.64 -9.44 9.03
N THR A 472 19.31 -9.04 10.11
CA THR A 472 20.66 -9.50 10.46
C THR A 472 20.63 -10.92 11.05
N THR A 473 19.67 -11.20 11.92
CA THR A 473 19.56 -12.52 12.57
C THR A 473 18.98 -13.60 11.67
N GLY A 474 18.14 -13.24 10.69
CA GLY A 474 17.34 -14.19 9.92
C GLY A 474 16.11 -14.72 10.66
N LEU A 475 15.88 -14.27 11.90
CA LEU A 475 14.72 -14.64 12.72
C LEU A 475 13.44 -14.01 12.18
N PRO A 476 12.28 -14.67 12.34
CA PRO A 476 11.00 -14.15 11.86
C PRO A 476 10.55 -12.95 12.66
N ALA A 477 9.89 -12.00 11.97
CA ALA A 477 9.26 -10.86 12.60
C ALA A 477 7.97 -10.46 11.90
N ILE A 478 6.96 -10.04 12.69
CA ILE A 478 5.70 -9.55 12.20
C ILE A 478 5.51 -8.08 12.59
N ALA A 479 5.18 -7.24 11.62
CA ALA A 479 4.69 -5.90 11.89
C ALA A 479 3.17 -5.96 12.10
N ILE A 480 2.71 -5.36 13.18
CA ILE A 480 1.29 -5.25 13.54
C ILE A 480 0.89 -3.78 13.70
N PRO A 481 -0.34 -3.38 13.37
CA PRO A 481 -0.82 -2.03 13.61
C PRO A 481 -0.90 -1.72 15.11
N ALA A 482 -0.14 -0.74 15.59
CA ALA A 482 -0.14 -0.30 16.99
C ALA A 482 -1.21 0.78 17.28
N GLY A 483 -1.57 1.58 16.27
CA GLY A 483 -2.52 2.67 16.40
C GLY A 483 -2.31 3.78 15.38
N PHE A 484 -2.81 4.97 15.70
CA PHE A 484 -2.76 6.13 14.81
C PHE A 484 -2.26 7.37 15.55
N THR A 485 -1.49 8.19 14.84
CA THR A 485 -1.14 9.55 15.29
C THR A 485 -2.38 10.45 15.32
N PRO A 486 -2.33 11.62 15.99
CA PRO A 486 -3.39 12.62 15.90
C PRO A 486 -3.67 13.09 14.48
N SER A 487 -2.69 12.99 13.56
CA SER A 487 -2.84 13.28 12.13
C SER A 487 -3.38 12.08 11.33
N ALA A 488 -3.87 11.03 12.00
CA ALA A 488 -4.42 9.79 11.42
C ALA A 488 -3.43 9.01 10.54
N LEU A 489 -2.14 9.10 10.83
CA LEU A 489 -1.12 8.25 10.21
C LEU A 489 -0.94 6.98 11.02
N PRO A 490 -0.88 5.80 10.39
CA PRO A 490 -0.66 4.54 11.08
C PRO A 490 0.73 4.47 11.74
N VAL A 491 0.80 3.73 12.85
CA VAL A 491 2.04 3.38 13.57
C VAL A 491 2.08 1.87 13.75
N GLY A 492 3.24 1.27 13.53
CA GLY A 492 3.46 -0.18 13.67
C GLY A 492 4.30 -0.55 14.87
N LEU A 493 3.99 -1.70 15.45
CA LEU A 493 4.78 -2.43 16.43
C LEU A 493 5.31 -3.70 15.76
N GLU A 494 6.56 -4.05 15.99
CA GLU A 494 7.18 -5.26 15.48
C GLU A 494 7.37 -6.28 16.62
N LEU A 495 7.00 -7.52 16.34
CA LEU A 495 7.25 -8.67 17.21
C LEU A 495 8.23 -9.60 16.51
N LEU A 496 9.39 -9.86 17.13
CA LEU A 496 10.41 -10.77 16.62
C LEU A 496 10.43 -12.04 17.48
N GLY A 497 10.33 -13.20 16.82
CA GLY A 497 10.36 -14.52 17.46
C GLY A 497 11.69 -15.23 17.32
N GLY A 498 11.80 -16.43 17.89
CA GLY A 498 12.90 -17.36 17.63
C GLY A 498 12.75 -18.06 16.27
N ASP A 499 13.66 -18.98 15.96
CA ASP A 499 13.59 -19.76 14.73
C ASP A 499 12.25 -20.46 14.57
N PHE A 500 11.65 -20.33 13.40
CA PHE A 500 10.35 -20.94 13.05
C PHE A 500 9.19 -20.59 14.00
N ALA A 501 9.27 -19.40 14.62
CA ALA A 501 8.24 -18.93 15.54
C ALA A 501 7.04 -18.28 14.83
N GLU A 502 6.87 -18.42 13.52
CA GLU A 502 5.72 -17.88 12.78
C GLU A 502 4.37 -18.24 13.41
N PRO A 503 4.12 -19.50 13.86
CA PRO A 503 2.86 -19.82 14.55
C PRO A 503 2.67 -19.02 15.83
N THR A 504 3.73 -18.79 16.61
CA THR A 504 3.69 -17.97 17.83
C THR A 504 3.40 -16.51 17.50
N LEU A 505 4.11 -15.95 16.50
CA LEU A 505 3.90 -14.56 16.06
C LEU A 505 2.48 -14.34 15.53
N LEU A 506 1.94 -15.27 14.76
CA LEU A 506 0.55 -15.24 14.27
C LEU A 506 -0.46 -15.33 15.42
N ARG A 507 -0.21 -16.19 16.41
CA ARG A 507 -1.04 -16.30 17.63
C ARG A 507 -1.12 -14.96 18.37
N LEU A 508 0.02 -14.32 18.60
CA LEU A 508 0.10 -13.00 19.26
C LEU A 508 -0.59 -11.92 18.45
N ALA A 509 -0.29 -11.85 17.15
CA ALA A 509 -0.87 -10.87 16.23
C ALA A 509 -2.40 -11.03 16.09
N TYR A 510 -2.90 -12.27 16.05
CA TYR A 510 -4.32 -12.54 15.98
C TYR A 510 -5.04 -12.17 17.29
N GLY A 511 -4.46 -12.52 18.44
CA GLY A 511 -4.99 -12.07 19.74
C GLY A 511 -5.08 -10.54 19.84
N TRP A 512 -4.06 -9.84 19.34
CA TRP A 512 -4.07 -8.37 19.23
C TRP A 512 -5.15 -7.86 18.27
N GLU A 513 -5.25 -8.44 17.07
CA GLU A 513 -6.27 -8.08 16.08
C GLU A 513 -7.68 -8.18 16.64
N GLN A 514 -8.00 -9.29 17.32
CA GLN A 514 -9.34 -9.54 17.86
C GLN A 514 -9.70 -8.59 19.02
N SER A 515 -8.71 -8.24 19.86
CA SER A 515 -8.92 -7.37 21.01
C SER A 515 -8.91 -5.89 20.66
N ALA A 516 -7.96 -5.42 19.87
CA ALA A 516 -7.75 -4.01 19.57
C ALA A 516 -8.51 -3.52 18.33
N ARG A 517 -8.83 -4.42 17.40
CA ARG A 517 -9.46 -4.11 16.10
C ARG A 517 -8.78 -2.90 15.42
N PRO A 518 -7.47 -2.95 15.19
CA PRO A 518 -6.67 -1.78 14.85
C PRO A 518 -6.90 -1.27 13.42
N ARG A 519 -7.55 -2.06 12.54
CA ARG A 519 -7.76 -1.71 11.14
C ARG A 519 -8.70 -0.54 10.98
N ARG A 520 -8.26 0.46 10.19
CA ARG A 520 -9.09 1.57 9.67
C ARG A 520 -8.77 1.76 8.20
N ALA A 521 -9.80 1.83 7.37
CA ALA A 521 -9.61 2.10 5.95
C ALA A 521 -9.03 3.50 5.71
N PRO A 522 -8.17 3.69 4.70
CA PRO A 522 -7.67 5.01 4.34
C PRO A 522 -8.77 5.89 3.77
N PHE A 523 -8.73 7.19 4.07
CA PHE A 523 -9.75 8.13 3.62
C PHE A 523 -9.75 8.35 2.11
N SER A 524 -8.58 8.29 1.46
CA SER A 524 -8.44 8.67 0.05
C SER A 524 -8.99 7.64 -0.93
N THR A 525 -9.33 6.44 -0.45
CA THR A 525 -9.88 5.35 -1.28
C THR A 525 -11.18 4.79 -0.71
N PRO A 526 -12.22 5.63 -0.56
CA PRO A 526 -13.50 5.23 0.03
C PRO A 526 -14.20 4.13 -0.79
N ARG A 527 -15.38 3.69 -0.33
CA ARG A 527 -16.22 2.77 -1.10
C ARG A 527 -16.59 3.38 -2.43
N LEU A 528 -16.65 2.56 -3.49
CA LEU A 528 -17.16 2.99 -4.77
C LEU A 528 -18.68 3.20 -4.69
N VAL A 529 -19.17 4.22 -5.36
CA VAL A 529 -20.61 4.48 -5.58
C VAL A 529 -20.91 4.12 -7.03
N GLN A 530 -21.74 3.09 -7.23
CA GLN A 530 -22.05 2.58 -8.58
C GLN A 530 -20.79 2.27 -9.43
N GLY A 531 -19.76 1.69 -8.80
CA GLY A 531 -18.52 1.31 -9.47
C GLY A 531 -17.53 2.46 -9.76
N ARG A 532 -17.77 3.66 -9.24
CA ARG A 532 -16.92 4.85 -9.43
C ARG A 532 -16.52 5.47 -8.09
N ALA A 533 -15.45 6.24 -8.08
CA ALA A 533 -15.13 7.09 -6.95
C ALA A 533 -16.30 8.03 -6.62
N PRO A 534 -16.61 8.27 -5.34
CA PRO A 534 -17.64 9.24 -4.98
C PRO A 534 -17.27 10.63 -5.49
N GLY A 535 -18.26 11.34 -6.01
CA GLY A 535 -18.09 12.71 -6.46
C GLY A 535 -17.89 13.70 -5.31
N PRO A 536 -17.50 14.95 -5.61
CA PRO A 536 -17.36 15.99 -4.61
C PRO A 536 -18.67 16.27 -3.86
N LEU A 537 -18.56 16.53 -2.56
CA LEU A 537 -19.69 16.95 -1.72
C LEU A 537 -19.83 18.47 -1.79
N GLY A 538 -20.94 18.96 -2.29
CA GLY A 538 -21.26 20.39 -2.34
C GLY A 538 -21.93 20.88 -1.05
N SER A 539 -21.67 22.14 -0.67
CA SER A 539 -22.37 22.84 0.41
C SER A 539 -22.40 24.34 0.13
N SER A 540 -23.45 25.03 0.60
CA SER A 540 -23.54 26.49 0.53
C SER A 540 -24.03 27.02 1.86
N VAL A 541 -23.37 28.07 2.36
CA VAL A 541 -23.72 28.70 3.63
C VAL A 541 -23.74 30.21 3.50
N VAL A 542 -24.58 30.86 4.33
CA VAL A 542 -24.64 32.32 4.42
C VAL A 542 -24.45 32.71 5.90
N ALA A 543 -23.30 33.27 6.22
CA ALA A 543 -22.99 33.82 7.53
C ALA A 543 -23.44 35.29 7.59
N ALA A 544 -24.55 35.55 8.30
CA ALA A 544 -25.19 36.84 8.44
C ALA A 544 -25.70 37.07 9.87
N ALA A 545 -26.02 38.28 10.23
CA ALA A 545 -26.72 38.56 11.47
C ALA A 545 -28.09 37.83 11.54
N PRO A 546 -28.59 37.49 12.74
CA PRO A 546 -29.84 36.72 12.91
C PRO A 546 -31.08 37.38 12.25
N ASP A 547 -31.09 38.71 12.15
CA ASP A 547 -32.16 39.47 11.52
C ASP A 547 -32.06 39.51 9.97
N GLY A 548 -31.02 38.90 9.41
CA GLY A 548 -30.73 38.87 7.96
C GLY A 548 -30.36 40.20 7.35
N ARG A 549 -30.23 41.27 8.16
CA ARG A 549 -29.88 42.62 7.71
C ARG A 549 -28.37 42.87 7.81
N GLY A 550 -27.87 43.81 6.98
CA GLY A 550 -26.45 44.18 6.96
C GLY A 550 -25.55 43.19 6.23
N PRO A 551 -24.23 43.22 6.52
CA PRO A 551 -23.22 42.41 5.85
C PRO A 551 -23.49 40.92 5.97
N ALA A 552 -23.22 40.16 4.89
CA ALA A 552 -23.30 38.70 4.91
C ALA A 552 -22.15 38.10 4.07
N ALA A 553 -21.64 36.97 4.50
CA ALA A 553 -20.71 36.15 3.72
C ALA A 553 -21.45 34.95 3.10
N GLU A 554 -21.53 34.92 1.80
CA GLU A 554 -22.01 33.79 1.00
C GLU A 554 -20.82 32.94 0.62
N VAL A 555 -20.81 31.66 1.05
CA VAL A 555 -19.71 30.75 0.75
C VAL A 555 -20.25 29.45 0.17
N ARG A 556 -19.74 29.09 -1.02
CA ARG A 556 -19.97 27.78 -1.64
C ARG A 556 -18.75 26.93 -1.48
N PHE A 557 -18.94 25.70 -1.07
CA PHE A 557 -17.88 24.71 -0.88
C PHE A 557 -18.08 23.51 -1.81
N SER A 558 -16.95 22.89 -2.18
CA SER A 558 -16.86 21.62 -2.88
C SER A 558 -15.76 20.78 -2.24
N TYR A 559 -16.13 19.73 -1.52
CA TYR A 559 -15.17 18.84 -0.85
C TYR A 559 -14.96 17.56 -1.65
N ASP A 560 -13.71 17.27 -2.02
CA ASP A 560 -13.30 16.02 -2.65
C ASP A 560 -12.92 14.99 -1.57
N PRO A 561 -13.71 13.91 -1.38
CA PRO A 561 -13.45 12.91 -0.36
C PRO A 561 -12.21 12.06 -0.63
N THR A 562 -11.68 12.06 -1.85
CA THR A 562 -10.51 11.24 -2.24
C THR A 562 -9.18 11.97 -2.02
N THR A 563 -9.19 13.29 -2.10
CA THR A 563 -7.99 14.13 -1.92
C THR A 563 -8.00 14.91 -0.60
N GLY A 564 -9.16 15.02 0.05
CA GLY A 564 -9.33 15.85 1.26
C GLY A 564 -9.31 17.35 0.98
N VAL A 565 -9.42 17.75 -0.29
CA VAL A 565 -9.43 19.15 -0.73
C VAL A 565 -10.82 19.75 -0.57
N LEU A 566 -10.90 20.87 0.14
CA LEU A 566 -12.08 21.72 0.26
C LEU A 566 -11.89 22.95 -0.62
N GLY A 567 -12.47 22.93 -1.83
CA GLY A 567 -12.57 24.12 -2.68
C GLY A 567 -13.63 25.07 -2.12
N PHE A 568 -13.41 26.38 -2.19
CA PHE A 568 -14.39 27.37 -1.78
C PHE A 568 -14.45 28.58 -2.72
N ASN A 569 -15.65 29.15 -2.80
CA ASN A 569 -15.91 30.46 -3.41
C ASN A 569 -16.70 31.28 -2.39
N ALA A 570 -16.04 32.31 -1.84
CA ALA A 570 -16.58 33.17 -0.81
C ALA A 570 -16.80 34.60 -1.35
N LYS A 571 -17.95 35.20 -1.03
CA LYS A 571 -18.28 36.58 -1.40
C LYS A 571 -18.98 37.27 -0.23
N VAL A 572 -18.55 38.47 0.12
CA VAL A 572 -19.24 39.32 1.10
C VAL A 572 -20.14 40.28 0.37
N VAL A 573 -21.39 40.31 0.78
CA VAL A 573 -22.46 41.11 0.20
C VAL A 573 -23.08 42.07 1.22
N ARG A 574 -23.76 43.11 0.78
CA ARG A 574 -24.48 44.10 1.62
C ARG A 574 -23.56 44.80 2.63
N LEU A 575 -22.29 44.99 2.27
CA LEU A 575 -21.26 45.56 3.16
C LEU A 575 -21.48 47.08 3.47
N GLY A 576 -22.11 47.82 2.55
CA GLY A 576 -22.28 49.28 2.69
C GLY A 576 -20.93 49.99 2.80
N ALA A 577 -20.83 50.88 3.81
CA ALA A 577 -19.59 51.64 4.11
C ALA A 577 -18.64 50.88 5.06
N ASP A 578 -19.01 49.69 5.57
CA ASP A 578 -18.19 48.86 6.47
C ASP A 578 -17.06 48.17 5.70
N ARG A 579 -16.12 47.60 6.40
CA ARG A 579 -14.96 46.90 5.83
C ARG A 579 -14.82 45.50 6.39
N VAL A 580 -14.55 44.55 5.51
CA VAL A 580 -14.28 43.16 5.90
C VAL A 580 -12.98 43.10 6.70
N THR A 581 -13.03 42.52 7.88
CA THR A 581 -11.87 42.10 8.66
C THR A 581 -11.43 40.70 8.27
N ALA A 582 -12.37 39.75 8.24
CA ALA A 582 -12.11 38.40 7.76
C ALA A 582 -13.43 37.63 7.50
N VAL A 583 -13.40 36.66 6.60
CA VAL A 583 -14.31 35.52 6.62
C VAL A 583 -13.47 34.30 6.99
N THR A 584 -13.87 33.56 8.00
CA THR A 584 -13.08 32.44 8.52
C THR A 584 -13.85 31.12 8.46
N LEU A 585 -13.11 30.02 8.33
CA LEU A 585 -13.57 28.67 8.65
C LEU A 585 -13.07 28.34 10.04
N GLN A 586 -14.00 27.92 10.94
CA GLN A 586 -13.70 27.64 12.36
C GLN A 586 -14.29 26.30 12.77
N ARG A 587 -13.75 25.76 13.87
CA ARG A 587 -14.24 24.57 14.54
C ARG A 587 -15.16 24.93 15.69
N ARG A 588 -16.17 24.12 15.95
CA ARG A 588 -16.93 24.20 17.21
C ARG A 588 -16.13 23.55 18.34
N GLU A 589 -16.14 24.17 19.52
CA GLU A 589 -15.72 23.56 20.78
C GLU A 589 -16.88 23.60 21.76
N GLY A 590 -17.46 22.44 22.04
CA GLY A 590 -18.76 22.36 22.73
C GLY A 590 -19.85 23.10 21.92
N GLU A 591 -20.60 23.98 22.59
CA GLU A 591 -21.60 24.85 21.95
C GLU A 591 -21.03 26.19 21.46
N GLY A 592 -19.77 26.49 21.81
CA GLY A 592 -19.09 27.75 21.50
C GLY A 592 -18.28 27.73 20.22
N PRO A 593 -17.78 28.91 19.82
CA PRO A 593 -16.78 29.02 18.76
C PRO A 593 -15.43 28.51 19.26
N GLY A 594 -14.77 27.67 18.47
CA GLY A 594 -13.39 27.23 18.68
C GLY A 594 -12.43 27.91 17.71
N PRO A 595 -11.19 27.37 17.54
CA PRO A 595 -10.14 28.04 16.81
C PRO A 595 -10.42 28.22 15.31
N VAL A 596 -9.82 29.25 14.73
CA VAL A 596 -9.79 29.48 13.28
C VAL A 596 -8.92 28.42 12.63
N ILE A 597 -9.51 27.69 11.66
CA ILE A 597 -8.82 26.69 10.82
C ILE A 597 -8.18 27.39 9.62
N ALA A 598 -8.92 28.30 8.99
CA ALA A 598 -8.48 29.03 7.81
C ALA A 598 -9.18 30.39 7.68
N GLN A 599 -8.49 31.35 7.08
CA GLN A 599 -9.08 32.59 6.60
C GLN A 599 -9.51 32.39 5.15
N LEU A 600 -10.82 32.49 4.88
CA LEU A 600 -11.39 32.34 3.55
C LEU A 600 -11.32 33.63 2.75
N VAL A 601 -11.61 34.78 3.37
CA VAL A 601 -11.46 36.11 2.77
C VAL A 601 -10.60 36.97 3.67
N ALA A 602 -9.55 37.54 3.09
CA ALA A 602 -8.59 38.37 3.83
C ALA A 602 -9.14 39.78 4.08
N THR A 603 -8.51 40.48 5.05
CA THR A 603 -8.83 41.86 5.41
C THR A 603 -8.85 42.80 4.20
N GLY A 604 -9.92 43.58 4.09
CA GLY A 604 -10.13 44.54 3.00
C GLY A 604 -10.52 43.91 1.66
N ARG A 605 -10.59 42.60 1.55
CA ARG A 605 -11.13 41.87 0.38
C ARG A 605 -12.62 41.58 0.60
N THR A 606 -13.38 41.48 -0.49
CA THR A 606 -14.81 41.15 -0.45
C THR A 606 -15.13 39.81 -1.12
N ALA A 607 -14.14 39.17 -1.73
CA ALA A 607 -14.31 37.85 -2.34
C ALA A 607 -12.99 37.08 -2.40
N ALA A 608 -13.07 35.76 -2.44
CA ALA A 608 -11.95 34.88 -2.72
C ALA A 608 -12.45 33.54 -3.27
N VAL A 609 -11.62 32.94 -4.14
CA VAL A 609 -11.77 31.56 -4.62
C VAL A 609 -10.44 30.85 -4.39
N SER A 610 -10.46 29.73 -3.68
CA SER A 610 -9.24 28.96 -3.36
C SER A 610 -9.59 27.55 -2.90
N ASN A 611 -8.54 26.80 -2.55
CA ASN A 611 -8.63 25.44 -2.05
C ASN A 611 -7.90 25.32 -0.71
N LEU A 612 -8.42 24.47 0.18
CA LEU A 612 -7.80 24.08 1.45
C LEU A 612 -7.65 22.56 1.50
N VAL A 613 -6.49 22.08 1.93
CA VAL A 613 -6.34 20.64 2.26
C VAL A 613 -6.74 20.48 3.73
N LEU A 614 -7.85 19.82 3.99
CA LEU A 614 -8.29 19.56 5.36
C LEU A 614 -7.41 18.46 5.99
N ARG A 615 -6.80 18.78 7.14
CA ARG A 615 -6.08 17.80 7.96
C ARG A 615 -7.06 16.75 8.53
N ALA A 616 -6.56 15.62 9.00
CA ALA A 616 -7.38 14.51 9.46
C ALA A 616 -8.49 14.92 10.47
N ARG A 617 -8.12 15.73 11.48
CA ARG A 617 -9.09 16.26 12.47
C ARG A 617 -10.12 17.16 11.80
N ASP A 618 -9.68 18.07 10.93
CA ASP A 618 -10.56 19.02 10.24
C ASP A 618 -11.52 18.30 9.27
N ARG A 619 -11.05 17.24 8.60
CA ARG A 619 -11.91 16.36 7.79
C ARG A 619 -12.99 15.68 8.62
N ALA A 620 -12.61 15.10 9.76
CA ALA A 620 -13.55 14.45 10.67
C ALA A 620 -14.59 15.46 11.20
N ASP A 621 -14.14 16.67 11.55
CA ASP A 621 -15.02 17.74 12.03
C ASP A 621 -15.93 18.27 10.91
N PHE A 622 -15.43 18.38 9.67
CA PHE A 622 -16.24 18.74 8.48
C PHE A 622 -17.35 17.70 8.23
N LEU A 623 -16.97 16.42 8.14
CA LEU A 623 -17.92 15.33 7.88
C LEU A 623 -18.96 15.16 9.01
N ALA A 624 -18.63 15.56 10.22
CA ALA A 624 -19.52 15.57 11.37
C ALA A 624 -20.34 16.87 11.54
N GLY A 625 -20.21 17.83 10.59
CA GLY A 625 -20.91 19.12 10.69
C GLY A 625 -20.44 20.01 11.85
N ARG A 626 -19.22 19.85 12.31
CA ARG A 626 -18.64 20.63 13.41
C ARG A 626 -17.82 21.83 12.96
N LEU A 627 -17.80 22.14 11.67
CA LEU A 627 -17.20 23.36 11.14
C LEU A 627 -18.27 24.42 10.84
N PHE A 628 -17.90 25.69 10.95
CA PHE A 628 -18.76 26.82 10.61
C PHE A 628 -17.97 27.94 9.95
N VAL A 629 -18.69 28.79 9.21
CA VAL A 629 -18.17 30.03 8.62
C VAL A 629 -18.62 31.19 9.51
N GLN A 630 -17.70 32.15 9.74
CA GLN A 630 -18.00 33.41 10.44
C GLN A 630 -17.45 34.61 9.67
N LEU A 631 -18.28 35.66 9.61
CA LEU A 631 -17.92 36.97 9.03
C LEU A 631 -17.55 37.94 10.15
N TYR A 632 -16.43 38.62 9.97
CA TYR A 632 -15.96 39.72 10.82
C TYR A 632 -15.82 40.98 9.98
N THR A 633 -16.28 42.10 10.52
CA THR A 633 -16.14 43.43 9.88
C THR A 633 -15.57 44.43 10.87
N ARG A 634 -15.19 45.62 10.40
CA ARG A 634 -14.69 46.67 11.26
C ARG A 634 -15.74 47.13 12.30
N ALA A 635 -17.00 47.21 11.89
CA ALA A 635 -18.12 47.55 12.77
C ALA A 635 -18.53 46.41 13.74
N ALA A 636 -18.24 45.14 13.39
CA ALA A 636 -18.54 43.95 14.17
C ALA A 636 -17.27 43.09 14.39
N PRO A 637 -16.34 43.51 15.26
CA PRO A 637 -15.05 42.83 15.45
C PRO A 637 -15.18 41.46 16.16
N LEU A 638 -16.30 41.17 16.83
CA LEU A 638 -16.60 39.88 17.46
C LEU A 638 -17.44 38.96 16.55
N GLY A 639 -17.74 39.39 15.33
CA GLY A 639 -18.48 38.67 14.30
C GLY A 639 -19.87 39.25 14.03
N VAL A 640 -20.25 39.28 12.76
CA VAL A 640 -21.57 39.69 12.27
C VAL A 640 -22.56 38.55 12.46
N GLY A 641 -22.15 37.33 12.10
CA GLY A 641 -22.97 36.13 12.17
C GLY A 641 -22.18 34.90 11.72
N ARG A 642 -22.70 33.74 12.07
CA ARG A 642 -22.10 32.44 11.71
C ARG A 642 -23.10 31.57 10.97
N ALA A 643 -22.56 30.62 10.17
CA ALA A 643 -23.33 29.58 9.51
C ALA A 643 -22.60 28.24 9.60
N ASP A 644 -23.31 27.20 10.02
CA ASP A 644 -22.76 25.86 10.14
C ASP A 644 -22.54 25.24 8.77
N LEU A 645 -21.39 24.64 8.60
CA LEU A 645 -21.01 23.97 7.36
C LEU A 645 -21.38 22.48 7.45
N MET A 646 -22.47 22.12 6.80
CA MET A 646 -22.91 20.74 6.68
C MET A 646 -22.49 20.18 5.31
N PRO A 647 -21.78 19.05 5.24
CA PRO A 647 -21.53 18.38 3.96
C PRO A 647 -22.88 17.99 3.35
N GLY A 648 -23.12 18.32 2.09
CA GLY A 648 -24.25 17.81 1.32
C GLY A 648 -24.19 16.29 1.33
N GLY A 649 -25.28 15.61 1.73
CA GLY A 649 -25.26 14.17 1.95
C GLY A 649 -24.85 13.38 0.71
N TYR A 650 -24.07 12.34 0.90
CA TYR A 650 -24.17 11.15 0.05
C TYR A 650 -25.63 10.74 0.10
N GLY A 651 -26.37 10.81 -1.02
CA GLY A 651 -27.80 10.64 -1.09
C GLY A 651 -28.34 9.71 -0.02
N ALA A 652 -28.96 10.32 1.00
CA ALA A 652 -29.86 9.56 1.85
C ALA A 652 -30.93 8.99 0.91
N PRO A 653 -31.29 7.71 1.01
CA PRO A 653 -32.41 7.21 0.24
C PRO A 653 -33.61 8.09 0.63
N SER A 654 -34.20 8.75 -0.37
CA SER A 654 -35.48 9.44 -0.21
C SER A 654 -36.44 8.49 0.50
N LYS A 655 -36.97 8.95 1.63
CA LYS A 655 -38.03 8.26 2.35
C LYS A 655 -39.20 7.92 1.43
#